data_047023fcbf4ff74924c6fe55ce65c756
#
_entry.id   047023fcbf4ff74924c6fe55ce65c756
#
_cell.length_a   1.000
_cell.length_b   1.000
_cell.length_c   1.000
_cell.angle_alpha   90.00
_cell.angle_beta   90.00
_cell.angle_gamma   90.00
#
_symmetry.space_group_name_H-M   'P 1'
#
loop_
_entity.id
_entity.type
_entity.pdbx_description
1 polymer ?
#
loop_
_entity_poly.entity_id
_entity_poly.type
_entity_poly.pdbx_seq_one_letter_code
_entity_poly.pdbx_strand_id
1 'polypeptide(L)'
;MIARRLPALLAVPLMALATAAIAGVHDLAGIVTAGAVKLAPVYATLFFGALLSRVVLSTGIAETLVTYAAEFGGDRPLVLSLLLCAVVAVLFTSVTGLGAIIMIGTIVLPVMMTVGVPRATSATLFLLAFGLGYVLNIAQWTFYASVFGVDRTHFQGFAFAVFALQAVVLIAYALVRARATRGYATSVIAPAEDDAPRKRAGAIALVTPILPIVLLRGFGVDAIVAFAIAAVYGAAVTRPRAIVKTLVAAWIRGIEDVAPATILMIGIGMLLVAANAPEVQAAVKPLVAVAAPRTPLAYVVVFGLLSPLALYRGPLNPYGVGIGVYTVLATLHVLPATALVAAVIAVVQVQNVCDPTNTQNVWVANFTGTGVERITRLLLPWQVGVATLAALLAVFAGAALWGTPPFPSRPASAATLDAGLYAPASSANAVAVLSDGTPAAAAAAREAAASVARGWNGFRVVAAASDPAAGDCRAKPYAAAIRLTSTVEGLDGTDVGLELVDCAGWSVDEWHARGEPRRAAEDLLARVRAWRIEHPSYAADVFERGLAYDPADPQPTYFYVLFKPSDGYMRALVRPGGPAYVAGLRTGDVIDKIDGRFWWEYGTYQTQLRAYDGTPHAFDVERGRVGGPSAHVQLAEPFAG
;
A
#
# COMPACT_ATOMS: atom_id res chain seq x y z
N MET A 1 7.02 20.22 -15.62
CA MET A 1 7.96 19.12 -15.88
C MET A 1 8.28 18.95 -17.37
N ILE A 2 7.28 18.81 -18.23
CA ILE A 2 7.49 18.64 -19.70
C ILE A 2 8.33 19.78 -20.33
N ALA A 3 8.21 21.00 -19.82
CA ALA A 3 8.98 22.16 -20.30
C ALA A 3 10.42 22.25 -19.76
N ARG A 4 10.92 21.26 -19.02
CA ARG A 4 12.26 21.23 -18.38
C ARG A 4 12.58 22.43 -17.45
N ARG A 5 11.59 23.24 -17.08
CA ARG A 5 11.79 24.46 -16.28
C ARG A 5 11.70 24.24 -14.77
N LEU A 6 11.06 23.15 -14.31
CA LEU A 6 10.89 22.88 -12.89
C LEU A 6 11.40 21.47 -12.54
N PRO A 7 12.43 21.32 -11.68
CA PRO A 7 12.90 20.03 -11.19
C PRO A 7 11.81 19.29 -10.39
N ALA A 8 11.81 17.94 -10.47
CA ALA A 8 10.84 17.11 -9.77
C ALA A 8 10.84 17.35 -8.25
N LEU A 9 12.00 17.66 -7.69
CA LEU A 9 12.18 17.96 -6.26
C LEU A 9 11.30 19.13 -5.76
N LEU A 10 11.06 20.11 -6.63
CA LEU A 10 10.20 21.25 -6.33
C LEU A 10 8.78 21.06 -6.89
N ALA A 11 8.65 20.38 -8.03
CA ALA A 11 7.37 20.20 -8.69
C ALA A 11 6.39 19.38 -7.84
N VAL A 12 6.85 18.30 -7.19
CA VAL A 12 5.96 17.40 -6.41
C VAL A 12 5.41 18.08 -5.15
N PRO A 13 6.23 18.74 -4.30
CA PRO A 13 5.71 19.52 -3.17
C PRO A 13 4.76 20.65 -3.60
N LEU A 14 5.10 21.39 -4.65
CA LEU A 14 4.25 22.46 -5.17
C LEU A 14 2.91 21.94 -5.71
N MET A 15 2.92 20.78 -6.35
CA MET A 15 1.69 20.12 -6.80
C MET A 15 0.82 19.69 -5.61
N ALA A 16 1.42 19.16 -4.54
CA ALA A 16 0.68 18.80 -3.34
C ALA A 16 -0.06 20.01 -2.76
N LEU A 17 0.65 21.13 -2.58
CA LEU A 17 0.07 22.37 -2.07
C LEU A 17 -0.97 22.97 -3.03
N ALA A 18 -0.68 22.97 -4.33
CA ALA A 18 -1.63 23.49 -5.33
C ALA A 18 -2.91 22.65 -5.38
N THR A 19 -2.79 21.32 -5.35
CA THR A 19 -3.95 20.42 -5.34
C THR A 19 -4.81 20.65 -4.09
N ALA A 20 -4.19 20.75 -2.91
CA ALA A 20 -4.88 21.03 -1.66
C ALA A 20 -5.57 22.41 -1.68
N ALA A 21 -4.86 23.45 -2.12
CA ALA A 21 -5.40 24.82 -2.18
C ALA A 21 -6.57 24.94 -3.18
N ILE A 22 -6.45 24.34 -4.37
CA ILE A 22 -7.51 24.35 -5.41
C ILE A 22 -8.76 23.61 -4.90
N ALA A 23 -8.58 22.53 -4.13
CA ALA A 23 -9.68 21.78 -3.54
C ALA A 23 -10.32 22.48 -2.32
N GLY A 24 -9.73 23.57 -1.83
CA GLY A 24 -10.26 24.33 -0.69
C GLY A 24 -9.74 23.88 0.68
N VAL A 25 -8.64 23.15 0.74
CA VAL A 25 -8.00 22.80 2.03
C VAL A 25 -7.36 24.04 2.64
N HIS A 26 -7.77 24.41 3.84
CA HIS A 26 -7.28 25.61 4.53
C HIS A 26 -5.95 25.39 5.27
N ASP A 27 -5.71 24.18 5.79
CA ASP A 27 -4.49 23.86 6.53
C ASP A 27 -3.36 23.35 5.62
N LEU A 28 -2.78 24.26 4.86
CA LEU A 28 -1.62 23.95 4.01
C LEU A 28 -0.34 23.66 4.83
N ALA A 29 -0.24 24.23 6.04
CA ALA A 29 0.89 23.95 6.94
C ALA A 29 0.84 22.51 7.45
N GLY A 30 -0.36 22.02 7.79
CA GLY A 30 -0.59 20.61 8.12
C GLY A 30 -0.21 19.65 6.99
N ILE A 31 -0.49 20.01 5.73
CA ILE A 31 -0.03 19.23 4.57
C ILE A 31 1.50 19.11 4.54
N VAL A 32 2.22 20.20 4.81
CA VAL A 32 3.69 20.18 4.82
C VAL A 32 4.23 19.34 5.98
N THR A 33 3.76 19.60 7.19
CA THR A 33 4.29 18.94 8.40
C THR A 33 3.96 17.46 8.45
N ALA A 34 2.68 17.10 8.23
CA ALA A 34 2.28 15.69 8.17
C ALA A 34 2.93 14.97 6.97
N GLY A 35 3.04 15.65 5.81
CA GLY A 35 3.70 15.10 4.64
C GLY A 35 5.18 14.81 4.85
N ALA A 36 5.89 15.68 5.57
CA ALA A 36 7.30 15.50 5.87
C ALA A 36 7.59 14.24 6.69
N VAL A 37 6.67 13.81 7.55
CA VAL A 37 6.85 12.61 8.40
C VAL A 37 6.16 11.37 7.83
N LYS A 38 5.28 11.51 6.83
CA LYS A 38 4.43 10.42 6.30
C LYS A 38 5.23 9.20 5.84
N LEU A 39 6.39 9.41 5.25
CA LEU A 39 7.28 8.35 4.75
C LEU A 39 8.57 8.21 5.57
N ALA A 40 8.54 8.54 6.86
CA ALA A 40 9.70 8.44 7.75
C ALA A 40 10.40 7.06 7.74
N PRO A 41 9.69 5.91 7.73
CA PRO A 41 10.33 4.59 7.60
C PRO A 41 11.09 4.42 6.29
N VAL A 42 10.61 5.05 5.20
CA VAL A 42 11.29 5.02 3.89
C VAL A 42 12.59 5.80 3.94
N TYR A 43 12.61 7.00 4.56
CA TYR A 43 13.85 7.78 4.72
C TYR A 43 14.90 7.02 5.51
N ALA A 44 14.51 6.45 6.64
CA ALA A 44 15.41 5.65 7.48
C ALA A 44 15.99 4.46 6.69
N THR A 45 15.14 3.73 5.98
CA THR A 45 15.58 2.60 5.15
C THR A 45 16.53 3.06 4.02
N LEU A 46 16.26 4.22 3.39
CA LEU A 46 17.16 4.79 2.38
C LEU A 46 18.52 5.16 2.95
N PHE A 47 18.58 5.77 4.14
CA PHE A 47 19.84 6.15 4.79
C PHE A 47 20.69 4.93 5.15
N PHE A 48 20.10 3.91 5.75
CA PHE A 48 20.82 2.68 6.10
C PHE A 48 21.19 1.85 4.85
N GLY A 49 20.34 1.85 3.82
CA GLY A 49 20.68 1.27 2.52
C GLY A 49 21.85 2.00 1.84
N ALA A 50 21.90 3.32 1.94
CA ALA A 50 23.00 4.13 1.42
C ALA A 50 24.29 3.93 2.22
N LEU A 51 24.22 3.77 3.55
CA LEU A 51 25.35 3.36 4.39
C LEU A 51 25.95 2.04 3.88
N LEU A 52 25.12 1.02 3.72
CA LEU A 52 25.58 -0.27 3.18
C LEU A 52 26.16 -0.12 1.78
N SER A 53 25.49 0.64 0.91
CA SER A 53 25.95 0.94 -0.45
C SER A 53 27.39 1.48 -0.42
N ARG A 54 27.65 2.50 0.40
CA ARG A 54 28.99 3.10 0.52
C ARG A 54 30.01 2.16 1.14
N VAL A 55 29.65 1.31 2.08
CA VAL A 55 30.53 0.26 2.58
C VAL A 55 30.91 -0.70 1.44
N VAL A 56 29.93 -1.26 0.71
CA VAL A 56 30.17 -2.20 -0.39
C VAL A 56 31.07 -1.60 -1.47
N LEU A 57 30.85 -0.32 -1.82
CA LEU A 57 31.63 0.38 -2.83
C LEU A 57 33.04 0.77 -2.33
N SER A 58 33.15 1.38 -1.15
CA SER A 58 34.44 1.90 -0.64
C SER A 58 35.40 0.82 -0.17
N THR A 59 34.91 -0.38 0.13
CA THR A 59 35.74 -1.52 0.58
C THR A 59 36.19 -2.43 -0.56
N GLY A 60 35.77 -2.16 -1.80
CA GLY A 60 36.15 -2.95 -2.98
C GLY A 60 35.35 -4.24 -3.16
N ILE A 61 34.27 -4.46 -2.40
CA ILE A 61 33.42 -5.64 -2.51
C ILE A 61 32.77 -5.68 -3.91
N ALA A 62 32.15 -4.57 -4.35
CA ALA A 62 31.50 -4.49 -5.66
C ALA A 62 32.52 -4.71 -6.79
N GLU A 63 33.69 -4.07 -6.71
CA GLU A 63 34.78 -4.22 -7.69
C GLU A 63 35.26 -5.68 -7.78
N THR A 64 35.43 -6.34 -6.63
CA THR A 64 35.85 -7.75 -6.60
C THR A 64 34.80 -8.67 -7.25
N LEU A 65 33.51 -8.44 -7.01
CA LEU A 65 32.42 -9.20 -7.66
C LEU A 65 32.45 -9.03 -9.18
N VAL A 66 32.64 -7.79 -9.66
CA VAL A 66 32.74 -7.51 -11.10
C VAL A 66 33.98 -8.17 -11.70
N THR A 67 35.12 -8.12 -10.98
CA THR A 67 36.38 -8.76 -11.43
C THR A 67 36.21 -10.27 -11.56
N TYR A 68 35.60 -10.94 -10.58
CA TYR A 68 35.32 -12.37 -10.68
C TYR A 68 34.38 -12.69 -11.84
N ALA A 69 33.32 -11.90 -12.06
CA ALA A 69 32.43 -12.09 -13.19
C ALA A 69 33.20 -11.93 -14.53
N ALA A 70 34.14 -11.00 -14.60
CA ALA A 70 34.98 -10.79 -15.78
C ALA A 70 35.94 -11.96 -16.01
N GLU A 71 36.58 -12.45 -14.95
CA GLU A 71 37.49 -13.61 -15.03
C GLU A 71 36.75 -14.87 -15.47
N PHE A 72 35.53 -15.14 -14.94
CA PHE A 72 34.74 -16.31 -15.36
C PHE A 72 34.12 -16.16 -16.76
N GLY A 73 33.78 -14.93 -17.17
CA GLY A 73 33.17 -14.65 -18.47
C GLY A 73 34.14 -14.78 -19.63
N GLY A 74 35.43 -14.55 -19.39
CA GLY A 74 36.51 -14.58 -20.39
C GLY A 74 36.21 -13.72 -21.60
N ASP A 75 36.65 -14.14 -22.78
CA ASP A 75 36.50 -13.40 -24.04
C ASP A 75 35.16 -13.63 -24.76
N ARG A 76 34.16 -14.21 -24.06
CA ARG A 76 32.81 -14.46 -24.61
C ARG A 76 31.87 -13.31 -24.27
N PRO A 77 31.56 -12.39 -25.22
CA PRO A 77 30.82 -11.16 -24.91
C PRO A 77 29.44 -11.42 -24.28
N LEU A 78 28.71 -12.44 -24.74
CA LEU A 78 27.40 -12.78 -24.20
C LEU A 78 27.50 -13.31 -22.76
N VAL A 79 28.40 -14.26 -22.50
CA VAL A 79 28.57 -14.90 -21.19
C VAL A 79 29.02 -13.85 -20.18
N LEU A 80 30.03 -13.05 -20.54
CA LEU A 80 30.52 -11.96 -19.73
C LEU A 80 29.41 -10.94 -19.41
N SER A 81 28.65 -10.52 -20.43
CA SER A 81 27.55 -9.57 -20.22
C SER A 81 26.48 -10.12 -19.26
N LEU A 82 26.12 -11.41 -19.39
CA LEU A 82 25.13 -12.02 -18.48
C LEU A 82 25.66 -12.17 -17.06
N LEU A 83 26.94 -12.52 -16.88
CA LEU A 83 27.57 -12.59 -15.55
C LEU A 83 27.66 -11.20 -14.90
N LEU A 84 28.04 -10.18 -15.67
CA LEU A 84 28.06 -8.80 -15.19
C LEU A 84 26.64 -8.31 -14.84
N CYS A 85 25.64 -8.65 -15.65
CA CYS A 85 24.24 -8.35 -15.35
C CYS A 85 23.79 -9.04 -14.07
N ALA A 86 24.18 -10.29 -13.81
CA ALA A 86 23.85 -11.00 -12.58
C ALA A 86 24.49 -10.31 -11.36
N VAL A 87 25.76 -9.90 -11.45
CA VAL A 87 26.43 -9.13 -10.38
C VAL A 87 25.72 -7.80 -10.13
N VAL A 88 25.42 -7.04 -11.19
CA VAL A 88 24.67 -5.78 -11.08
C VAL A 88 23.32 -6.01 -10.41
N ALA A 89 22.57 -7.02 -10.84
CA ALA A 89 21.27 -7.34 -10.23
C ALA A 89 21.41 -7.66 -8.73
N VAL A 90 22.37 -8.51 -8.35
CA VAL A 90 22.63 -8.83 -6.93
C VAL A 90 22.98 -7.59 -6.13
N LEU A 91 23.84 -6.73 -6.64
CA LEU A 91 24.22 -5.50 -5.95
C LEU A 91 23.01 -4.59 -5.72
N PHE A 92 22.16 -4.39 -6.73
CA PHE A 92 21.01 -3.50 -6.62
C PHE A 92 19.80 -4.07 -5.85
N THR A 93 19.85 -5.29 -5.37
CA THR A 93 18.88 -5.76 -4.35
C THR A 93 19.00 -4.99 -3.04
N SER A 94 20.19 -4.51 -2.70
CA SER A 94 20.50 -3.87 -1.42
C SER A 94 21.12 -2.48 -1.56
N VAL A 95 21.81 -2.23 -2.68
CA VAL A 95 22.50 -0.96 -2.94
C VAL A 95 21.52 0.04 -3.54
N THR A 96 21.58 1.30 -3.12
CA THR A 96 20.69 2.38 -3.55
C THR A 96 21.45 3.67 -3.84
N GLY A 97 20.80 4.55 -4.61
CA GLY A 97 21.32 5.90 -4.89
C GLY A 97 22.11 6.04 -6.19
N LEU A 98 22.16 7.26 -6.71
CA LEU A 98 22.85 7.59 -7.96
C LEU A 98 24.37 7.32 -7.86
N GLY A 99 24.97 7.54 -6.69
CA GLY A 99 26.38 7.27 -6.46
C GLY A 99 26.76 5.80 -6.72
N ALA A 100 25.87 4.88 -6.33
CA ALA A 100 26.06 3.45 -6.59
C ALA A 100 26.01 3.14 -8.09
N ILE A 101 25.08 3.73 -8.81
CA ILE A 101 24.95 3.56 -10.26
C ILE A 101 26.20 4.05 -10.97
N ILE A 102 26.71 5.23 -10.58
CA ILE A 102 27.96 5.79 -11.11
C ILE A 102 29.13 4.86 -10.87
N MET A 103 29.34 4.43 -9.62
CA MET A 103 30.51 3.62 -9.26
C MET A 103 30.48 2.22 -9.89
N ILE A 104 29.34 1.55 -9.89
CA ILE A 104 29.20 0.23 -10.52
C ILE A 104 29.27 0.38 -12.05
N GLY A 105 28.60 1.38 -12.60
CA GLY A 105 28.57 1.61 -14.03
C GLY A 105 29.92 1.98 -14.64
N THR A 106 30.76 2.77 -13.93
CA THR A 106 32.12 3.11 -14.37
C THR A 106 33.04 1.90 -14.45
N ILE A 107 32.73 0.80 -13.77
CA ILE A 107 33.49 -0.44 -13.85
C ILE A 107 32.85 -1.38 -14.91
N VAL A 108 31.54 -1.63 -14.82
CA VAL A 108 30.85 -2.64 -15.62
C VAL A 108 30.74 -2.25 -17.10
N LEU A 109 30.39 -0.98 -17.37
CA LEU A 109 30.16 -0.53 -18.76
C LEU A 109 31.44 -0.60 -19.62
N PRO A 110 32.61 -0.10 -19.18
CA PRO A 110 33.85 -0.28 -19.92
C PRO A 110 34.20 -1.75 -20.14
N VAL A 111 34.08 -2.62 -19.12
CA VAL A 111 34.35 -4.06 -19.26
C VAL A 111 33.50 -4.69 -20.36
N MET A 112 32.19 -4.37 -20.42
CA MET A 112 31.33 -4.85 -21.51
C MET A 112 31.78 -4.31 -22.88
N MET A 113 32.15 -3.06 -22.97
CA MET A 113 32.54 -2.42 -24.22
C MET A 113 33.89 -2.90 -24.74
N THR A 114 34.86 -3.22 -23.86
CA THR A 114 36.19 -3.72 -24.25
C THR A 114 36.14 -5.10 -24.88
N VAL A 115 35.16 -5.94 -24.51
CA VAL A 115 34.96 -7.25 -25.15
C VAL A 115 34.09 -7.17 -26.41
N GLY A 116 33.82 -5.97 -26.93
CA GLY A 116 33.11 -5.75 -28.18
C GLY A 116 31.59 -5.62 -28.08
N VAL A 117 31.03 -5.51 -26.88
CA VAL A 117 29.59 -5.24 -26.73
C VAL A 117 29.29 -3.78 -27.14
N PRO A 118 28.37 -3.54 -28.09
CA PRO A 118 28.07 -2.17 -28.56
C PRO A 118 27.59 -1.28 -27.41
N ARG A 119 27.99 0.01 -27.43
CA ARG A 119 27.65 1.01 -26.40
C ARG A 119 26.17 1.02 -26.00
N ALA A 120 25.27 1.04 -27.00
CA ALA A 120 23.83 1.02 -26.74
C ALA A 120 23.36 -0.30 -26.08
N THR A 121 23.98 -1.43 -26.44
CA THR A 121 23.68 -2.72 -25.84
C THR A 121 24.20 -2.80 -24.41
N SER A 122 25.44 -2.32 -24.15
CA SER A 122 25.99 -2.26 -22.80
C SER A 122 25.13 -1.37 -21.89
N ALA A 123 24.71 -0.18 -22.38
CA ALA A 123 23.81 0.72 -21.65
C ALA A 123 22.49 0.04 -21.31
N THR A 124 21.84 -0.61 -22.28
CA THR A 124 20.53 -1.25 -22.08
C THR A 124 20.61 -2.48 -21.19
N LEU A 125 21.65 -3.32 -21.31
CA LEU A 125 21.86 -4.47 -20.45
C LEU A 125 22.14 -4.05 -18.99
N PHE A 126 22.96 -3.02 -18.79
CA PHE A 126 23.21 -2.48 -17.45
C PHE A 126 21.92 -1.98 -16.78
N LEU A 127 21.08 -1.23 -17.51
CA LEU A 127 19.80 -0.73 -16.97
C LEU A 127 18.78 -1.87 -16.75
N LEU A 128 18.76 -2.90 -17.60
CA LEU A 128 17.92 -4.07 -17.36
C LEU A 128 18.37 -4.85 -16.12
N ALA A 129 19.67 -4.97 -15.91
CA ALA A 129 20.24 -5.62 -14.73
C ALA A 129 19.98 -4.81 -13.46
N PHE A 130 20.11 -3.48 -13.53
CA PHE A 130 19.70 -2.57 -12.47
C PHE A 130 18.21 -2.76 -12.14
N GLY A 131 17.32 -2.71 -13.15
CA GLY A 131 15.87 -2.91 -12.98
C GLY A 131 15.55 -4.27 -12.36
N LEU A 132 16.24 -5.34 -12.79
CA LEU A 132 16.09 -6.69 -12.24
C LEU A 132 16.40 -6.74 -10.74
N GLY A 133 17.55 -6.20 -10.31
CA GLY A 133 17.90 -6.14 -8.89
C GLY A 133 16.94 -5.27 -8.09
N TYR A 134 16.47 -4.18 -8.69
CA TYR A 134 15.61 -3.20 -8.05
C TYR A 134 14.20 -3.73 -7.75
N VAL A 135 13.72 -4.79 -8.45
CA VAL A 135 12.47 -5.49 -8.10
C VAL A 135 12.51 -6.04 -6.67
N LEU A 136 13.67 -6.54 -6.25
CA LEU A 136 13.86 -7.11 -4.91
C LEU A 136 14.48 -6.10 -3.91
N ASN A 137 14.61 -4.84 -4.28
CA ASN A 137 15.24 -3.84 -3.43
C ASN A 137 14.40 -3.54 -2.19
N ILE A 138 15.02 -3.69 -1.02
CA ILE A 138 14.34 -3.58 0.28
C ILE A 138 13.78 -2.17 0.52
N ALA A 139 14.47 -1.12 0.07
CA ALA A 139 13.97 0.25 0.21
C ALA A 139 12.71 0.48 -0.64
N GLN A 140 12.62 -0.16 -1.80
CA GLN A 140 11.40 -0.14 -2.63
C GLN A 140 10.23 -0.86 -1.95
N TRP A 141 10.49 -2.00 -1.35
CA TRP A 141 9.47 -2.74 -0.61
C TRP A 141 8.96 -1.94 0.60
N THR A 142 9.86 -1.27 1.31
CA THR A 142 9.46 -0.36 2.42
C THR A 142 8.60 0.80 1.91
N PHE A 143 8.93 1.36 0.73
CA PHE A 143 8.11 2.39 0.09
C PHE A 143 6.69 1.87 -0.23
N TYR A 144 6.57 0.71 -0.87
CA TYR A 144 5.26 0.12 -1.21
C TYR A 144 4.44 -0.16 0.05
N ALA A 145 5.04 -0.78 1.06
CA ALA A 145 4.40 -1.06 2.34
C ALA A 145 3.90 0.22 3.02
N SER A 146 4.72 1.27 3.05
CA SER A 146 4.39 2.54 3.70
C SER A 146 3.31 3.35 2.97
N VAL A 147 3.27 3.27 1.63
CA VAL A 147 2.28 4.01 0.82
C VAL A 147 0.91 3.35 0.87
N PHE A 148 0.87 2.02 0.76
CA PHE A 148 -0.38 1.28 0.59
C PHE A 148 -0.86 0.58 1.87
N GLY A 149 -0.08 0.62 2.96
CA GLY A 149 -0.41 -0.06 4.21
C GLY A 149 -0.43 -1.59 4.09
N VAL A 150 0.33 -2.16 3.16
CA VAL A 150 0.38 -3.61 2.91
C VAL A 150 1.68 -4.18 3.44
N ASP A 151 1.60 -5.22 4.26
CA ASP A 151 2.82 -5.89 4.73
C ASP A 151 3.59 -6.57 3.59
N ARG A 152 4.90 -6.61 3.74
CA ARG A 152 5.83 -7.20 2.76
C ARG A 152 5.52 -8.65 2.43
N THR A 153 5.09 -9.42 3.41
CA THR A 153 4.78 -10.84 3.26
C THR A 153 3.71 -11.07 2.21
N HIS A 154 2.76 -10.14 2.08
CA HIS A 154 1.66 -10.24 1.11
C HIS A 154 2.08 -10.02 -0.34
N PHE A 155 3.12 -9.23 -0.65
CA PHE A 155 3.50 -8.96 -2.04
C PHE A 155 4.87 -9.51 -2.46
N GLN A 156 5.68 -10.01 -1.53
CA GLN A 156 7.01 -10.54 -1.85
C GLN A 156 6.98 -11.71 -2.84
N GLY A 157 5.99 -12.61 -2.75
CA GLY A 157 5.80 -13.70 -3.70
C GLY A 157 5.63 -13.20 -5.13
N PHE A 158 4.82 -12.16 -5.31
CA PHE A 158 4.65 -11.51 -6.59
C PHE A 158 5.92 -10.80 -7.07
N ALA A 159 6.63 -10.11 -6.17
CA ALA A 159 7.90 -9.48 -6.52
C ALA A 159 8.93 -10.52 -7.01
N PHE A 160 9.02 -11.69 -6.38
CA PHE A 160 9.87 -12.79 -6.88
C PHE A 160 9.41 -13.32 -8.25
N ALA A 161 8.11 -13.41 -8.49
CA ALA A 161 7.59 -13.82 -9.79
C ALA A 161 7.92 -12.80 -10.89
N VAL A 162 7.79 -11.50 -10.59
CA VAL A 162 8.20 -10.42 -11.51
C VAL A 162 9.72 -10.39 -11.70
N PHE A 163 10.52 -10.67 -10.67
CA PHE A 163 11.96 -10.82 -10.79
C PHE A 163 12.34 -11.96 -11.76
N ALA A 164 11.69 -13.12 -11.63
CA ALA A 164 11.93 -14.23 -12.54
C ALA A 164 11.54 -13.88 -14.00
N LEU A 165 10.39 -13.22 -14.18
CA LEU A 165 9.94 -12.72 -15.47
C LEU A 165 10.95 -11.74 -16.08
N GLN A 166 11.41 -10.76 -15.28
CA GLN A 166 12.39 -9.76 -15.71
C GLN A 166 13.74 -10.41 -16.05
N ALA A 167 14.17 -11.45 -15.31
CA ALA A 167 15.38 -12.23 -15.60
C ALA A 167 15.28 -12.94 -16.96
N VAL A 168 14.14 -13.57 -17.25
CA VAL A 168 13.89 -14.21 -18.55
C VAL A 168 13.96 -13.16 -19.68
N VAL A 169 13.34 -12.00 -19.48
CA VAL A 169 13.34 -10.92 -20.48
C VAL A 169 14.75 -10.36 -20.67
N LEU A 170 15.53 -10.18 -19.61
CA LEU A 170 16.95 -9.76 -19.72
C LEU A 170 17.76 -10.75 -20.55
N ILE A 171 17.64 -12.05 -20.28
CA ILE A 171 18.34 -13.11 -21.01
C ILE A 171 17.89 -13.10 -22.49
N ALA A 172 16.59 -13.06 -22.75
CA ALA A 172 16.05 -13.01 -24.10
C ALA A 172 16.55 -11.78 -24.87
N TYR A 173 16.54 -10.60 -24.23
CA TYR A 173 17.08 -9.38 -24.80
C TYR A 173 18.56 -9.52 -25.12
N ALA A 174 19.37 -10.05 -24.21
CA ALA A 174 20.80 -10.27 -24.41
C ALA A 174 21.07 -11.20 -25.62
N LEU A 175 20.31 -12.29 -25.72
CA LEU A 175 20.41 -13.25 -26.83
C LEU A 175 20.05 -12.61 -28.19
N VAL A 176 18.96 -11.84 -28.25
CA VAL A 176 18.52 -11.14 -29.45
C VAL A 176 19.59 -10.11 -29.88
N ARG A 177 20.12 -9.35 -28.92
CA ARG A 177 21.15 -8.35 -29.20
C ARG A 177 22.50 -8.98 -29.60
N ALA A 178 22.89 -10.09 -28.98
CA ALA A 178 24.09 -10.82 -29.34
C ALA A 178 24.04 -11.34 -30.79
N ARG A 179 22.87 -11.82 -31.25
CA ARG A 179 22.68 -12.25 -32.65
C ARG A 179 22.75 -11.10 -33.65
N ALA A 180 22.31 -9.91 -33.24
CA ALA A 180 22.34 -8.74 -34.11
C ALA A 180 23.74 -8.14 -34.26
N THR A 181 24.67 -8.43 -33.35
CA THR A 181 26.05 -7.92 -33.37
C THR A 181 27.02 -8.95 -33.98
N ARG A 182 26.88 -9.17 -35.28
CA ARG A 182 27.85 -9.96 -36.05
C ARG A 182 29.04 -9.09 -36.49
N GLY A 183 29.95 -8.81 -35.58
CA GLY A 183 31.18 -8.08 -35.89
C GLY A 183 31.73 -7.31 -34.71
N TYR A 184 32.95 -7.61 -34.35
CA TYR A 184 33.70 -6.90 -33.31
C TYR A 184 34.07 -5.51 -33.84
N ALA A 185 33.52 -4.47 -33.25
CA ALA A 185 34.03 -3.12 -33.43
C ALA A 185 34.99 -2.82 -32.26
N THR A 186 36.27 -2.86 -32.54
CA THR A 186 37.33 -2.40 -31.63
C THR A 186 37.28 -0.89 -31.52
N SER A 187 36.57 -0.37 -30.55
CA SER A 187 36.73 1.00 -30.09
C SER A 187 37.11 0.96 -28.62
N VAL A 188 38.40 0.97 -28.38
CA VAL A 188 39.00 1.04 -27.05
C VAL A 188 38.66 2.41 -26.45
N ILE A 189 37.81 2.42 -25.44
CA ILE A 189 37.84 3.52 -24.44
C ILE A 189 38.88 3.05 -23.44
N ALA A 190 40.04 3.73 -23.41
CA ALA A 190 41.06 3.44 -22.42
C ALA A 190 40.46 3.56 -21.02
N PRO A 191 40.73 2.62 -20.11
CA PRO A 191 40.39 2.78 -18.70
C PRO A 191 41.04 4.07 -18.19
N ALA A 192 40.32 4.83 -17.37
CA ALA A 192 40.93 5.94 -16.68
C ALA A 192 42.09 5.37 -15.84
N GLU A 193 43.31 5.88 -16.10
CA GLU A 193 44.52 5.54 -15.38
C GLU A 193 44.41 6.01 -13.93
N ASP A 194 43.88 5.15 -13.05
CA ASP A 194 44.05 5.19 -11.63
C ASP A 194 44.51 3.79 -11.19
N ASP A 195 45.76 3.47 -11.61
CA ASP A 195 46.47 2.24 -11.30
C ASP A 195 47.06 2.25 -9.90
N ALA A 196 46.23 2.33 -8.88
CA ALA A 196 46.62 1.82 -7.57
C ALA A 196 46.09 0.39 -7.44
N PRO A 197 46.90 -0.63 -7.13
CA PRO A 197 46.46 -2.00 -6.92
C PRO A 197 45.48 -2.04 -5.75
N ARG A 198 44.18 -1.99 -6.06
CA ARG A 198 43.12 -2.07 -5.07
C ARG A 198 43.09 -3.50 -4.54
N LYS A 199 43.23 -3.66 -3.22
CA LYS A 199 43.19 -4.97 -2.54
C LYS A 199 41.80 -5.59 -2.80
N ARG A 200 41.79 -6.77 -3.40
CA ARG A 200 40.56 -7.55 -3.57
C ARG A 200 39.94 -7.85 -2.20
N ALA A 201 38.64 -7.73 -2.09
CA ALA A 201 37.91 -8.14 -0.89
C ALA A 201 37.96 -9.67 -0.77
N GLY A 202 38.08 -10.17 0.46
CA GLY A 202 38.02 -11.62 0.68
C GLY A 202 36.68 -12.24 0.32
N ALA A 203 36.65 -13.53 -0.03
CA ALA A 203 35.44 -14.23 -0.47
C ALA A 203 34.25 -14.08 0.51
N ILE A 204 34.52 -14.08 1.82
CA ILE A 204 33.51 -13.92 2.87
C ILE A 204 32.83 -12.55 2.77
N ALA A 205 33.55 -11.50 2.38
CA ALA A 205 32.99 -10.16 2.24
C ALA A 205 31.97 -10.04 1.08
N LEU A 206 32.04 -10.94 0.09
CA LEU A 206 31.15 -10.91 -1.09
C LEU A 206 29.69 -11.25 -0.75
N VAL A 207 29.42 -11.81 0.44
CA VAL A 207 28.08 -12.08 0.94
C VAL A 207 27.37 -10.79 1.38
N THR A 208 28.13 -9.72 1.69
CA THR A 208 27.60 -8.47 2.23
C THR A 208 26.38 -7.92 1.48
N PRO A 209 26.34 -7.82 0.13
CA PRO A 209 25.19 -7.27 -0.57
C PRO A 209 23.92 -8.13 -0.50
N ILE A 210 24.06 -9.44 -0.28
CA ILE A 210 22.94 -10.39 -0.19
C ILE A 210 22.42 -10.49 1.25
N LEU A 211 23.28 -10.19 2.23
CA LEU A 211 22.98 -10.37 3.65
C LEU A 211 21.68 -9.70 4.11
N PRO A 212 21.32 -8.47 3.70
CA PRO A 212 20.06 -7.85 4.12
C PRO A 212 18.83 -8.64 3.70
N ILE A 213 18.82 -9.17 2.47
CA ILE A 213 17.67 -9.93 1.97
C ILE A 213 17.54 -11.28 2.68
N VAL A 214 18.67 -11.90 3.02
CA VAL A 214 18.70 -13.15 3.80
C VAL A 214 18.20 -12.90 5.22
N LEU A 215 18.63 -11.84 5.88
CA LEU A 215 18.18 -11.47 7.23
C LEU A 215 16.69 -11.13 7.25
N LEU A 216 16.25 -10.33 6.29
CA LEU A 216 14.85 -9.93 6.16
C LEU A 216 13.92 -11.12 5.91
N ARG A 217 14.30 -11.99 4.96
CA ARG A 217 13.45 -13.09 4.48
C ARG A 217 13.58 -14.34 5.31
N GLY A 218 14.80 -14.70 5.71
CA GLY A 218 15.09 -15.93 6.44
C GLY A 218 14.85 -15.83 7.95
N PHE A 219 15.03 -14.64 8.51
CA PHE A 219 15.00 -14.43 9.95
C PHE A 219 13.97 -13.37 10.40
N GLY A 220 13.21 -12.77 9.47
CA GLY A 220 12.21 -11.75 9.80
C GLY A 220 12.79 -10.44 10.37
N VAL A 221 14.10 -10.19 10.19
CA VAL A 221 14.76 -9.00 10.73
C VAL A 221 14.22 -7.75 10.02
N ASP A 222 13.99 -6.67 10.78
CA ASP A 222 13.60 -5.38 10.22
C ASP A 222 14.60 -4.86 9.17
N ALA A 223 14.10 -4.15 8.16
CA ALA A 223 14.89 -3.67 7.03
C ALA A 223 16.07 -2.77 7.45
N ILE A 224 15.83 -1.85 8.39
CA ILE A 224 16.85 -0.91 8.88
C ILE A 224 17.94 -1.68 9.60
N VAL A 225 17.54 -2.61 10.47
CA VAL A 225 18.45 -3.45 11.24
C VAL A 225 19.25 -4.37 10.31
N ALA A 226 18.61 -4.96 9.31
CA ALA A 226 19.27 -5.83 8.32
C ALA A 226 20.37 -5.07 7.53
N PHE A 227 20.08 -3.84 7.10
CA PHE A 227 21.08 -2.98 6.46
C PHE A 227 22.22 -2.59 7.40
N ALA A 228 21.90 -2.25 8.66
CA ALA A 228 22.93 -1.91 9.67
C ALA A 228 23.87 -3.09 9.93
N ILE A 229 23.31 -4.29 10.16
CA ILE A 229 24.09 -5.52 10.37
C ILE A 229 25.00 -5.78 9.16
N ALA A 230 24.47 -5.71 7.94
CA ALA A 230 25.24 -5.95 6.73
C ALA A 230 26.36 -4.91 6.53
N ALA A 231 26.10 -3.64 6.85
CA ALA A 231 27.12 -2.59 6.76
C ALA A 231 28.26 -2.80 7.78
N VAL A 232 27.91 -3.12 9.03
CA VAL A 232 28.90 -3.45 10.07
C VAL A 232 29.69 -4.70 9.69
N TYR A 233 29.02 -5.75 9.24
CA TYR A 233 29.65 -6.99 8.75
C TYR A 233 30.65 -6.69 7.62
N GLY A 234 30.23 -5.98 6.58
CA GLY A 234 31.07 -5.63 5.44
C GLY A 234 32.30 -4.82 5.85
N ALA A 235 32.14 -3.83 6.74
CA ALA A 235 33.24 -3.04 7.26
C ALA A 235 34.18 -3.88 8.14
N ALA A 236 33.66 -4.76 9.00
CA ALA A 236 34.45 -5.60 9.90
C ALA A 236 35.30 -6.63 9.14
N VAL A 237 34.73 -7.29 8.14
CA VAL A 237 35.42 -8.32 7.36
C VAL A 237 36.49 -7.71 6.42
N THR A 238 36.24 -6.51 5.88
CA THR A 238 37.17 -5.88 4.92
C THR A 238 38.21 -4.99 5.57
N ARG A 239 37.83 -4.25 6.62
CA ARG A 239 38.68 -3.26 7.29
C ARG A 239 38.60 -3.34 8.84
N PRO A 240 38.97 -4.47 9.47
CA PRO A 240 38.76 -4.70 10.90
C PRO A 240 39.42 -3.65 11.81
N ARG A 241 40.54 -3.06 11.38
CA ARG A 241 41.26 -2.00 12.17
C ARG A 241 40.68 -0.61 11.95
N ALA A 242 39.77 -0.42 11.03
CA ALA A 242 39.21 0.89 10.66
C ALA A 242 37.68 0.88 10.54
N ILE A 243 36.99 -0.02 11.25
CA ILE A 243 35.54 -0.20 11.18
C ILE A 243 34.80 1.13 11.38
N VAL A 244 35.06 1.81 12.51
CA VAL A 244 34.38 3.06 12.86
C VAL A 244 34.64 4.14 11.80
N LYS A 245 35.90 4.33 11.38
CA LYS A 245 36.26 5.30 10.34
C LYS A 245 35.55 5.00 9.01
N THR A 246 35.45 3.72 8.64
CA THR A 246 34.78 3.28 7.41
C THR A 246 33.29 3.55 7.50
N LEU A 247 32.63 3.21 8.60
CA LEU A 247 31.19 3.42 8.80
C LEU A 247 30.83 4.91 8.84
N VAL A 248 31.61 5.74 9.57
CA VAL A 248 31.35 7.19 9.62
C VAL A 248 31.50 7.83 8.23
N ALA A 249 32.58 7.51 7.51
CA ALA A 249 32.77 8.03 6.15
C ALA A 249 31.67 7.54 5.16
N ALA A 250 31.27 6.27 5.30
CA ALA A 250 30.19 5.69 4.50
C ALA A 250 28.84 6.32 4.83
N TRP A 251 28.58 6.65 6.10
CA TRP A 251 27.35 7.32 6.53
C TRP A 251 27.21 8.71 5.91
N ILE A 252 28.24 9.56 6.07
CA ILE A 252 28.20 10.92 5.54
C ILE A 252 27.98 10.93 4.02
N ARG A 253 28.81 10.18 3.28
CA ARG A 253 28.70 10.11 1.81
C ARG A 253 27.42 9.40 1.35
N GLY A 254 26.93 8.44 2.14
CA GLY A 254 25.67 7.74 1.84
C GLY A 254 24.48 8.69 1.92
N ILE A 255 24.43 9.56 2.94
CA ILE A 255 23.38 10.59 3.04
C ILE A 255 23.42 11.54 1.84
N GLU A 256 24.60 12.00 1.44
CA GLU A 256 24.77 12.85 0.26
C GLU A 256 24.18 12.20 -1.02
N ASP A 257 24.40 10.89 -1.21
CA ASP A 257 23.90 10.15 -2.38
C ASP A 257 22.38 10.07 -2.43
N VAL A 258 21.72 9.93 -1.29
CA VAL A 258 20.26 9.73 -1.22
C VAL A 258 19.48 10.98 -0.84
N ALA A 259 20.14 12.09 -0.51
CA ALA A 259 19.49 13.34 -0.17
C ALA A 259 18.46 13.81 -1.23
N PRO A 260 18.75 13.77 -2.54
CA PRO A 260 17.75 14.12 -3.55
C PRO A 260 16.53 13.19 -3.54
N ALA A 261 16.74 11.89 -3.32
CA ALA A 261 15.65 10.92 -3.22
C ALA A 261 14.78 11.18 -1.97
N THR A 262 15.41 11.48 -0.85
CA THR A 262 14.72 11.81 0.41
C THR A 262 13.87 13.07 0.27
N ILE A 263 14.40 14.13 -0.33
CA ILE A 263 13.65 15.36 -0.59
C ILE A 263 12.44 15.08 -1.50
N LEU A 264 12.61 14.25 -2.53
CA LEU A 264 11.52 13.83 -3.39
C LEU A 264 10.45 13.05 -2.61
N MET A 265 10.86 12.16 -1.69
CA MET A 265 9.93 11.38 -0.85
C MET A 265 9.15 12.28 0.11
N ILE A 266 9.74 13.35 0.63
CA ILE A 266 9.02 14.38 1.40
C ILE A 266 7.89 14.98 0.55
N GLY A 267 8.19 15.39 -0.68
CA GLY A 267 7.18 15.89 -1.61
C GLY A 267 6.07 14.87 -1.93
N ILE A 268 6.44 13.60 -2.08
CA ILE A 268 5.49 12.50 -2.25
C ILE A 268 4.62 12.34 -1.00
N GLY A 269 5.21 12.41 0.20
CA GLY A 269 4.48 12.39 1.46
C GLY A 269 3.46 13.53 1.57
N MET A 270 3.84 14.75 1.16
CA MET A 270 2.91 15.89 1.09
C MET A 270 1.76 15.62 0.10
N LEU A 271 2.07 15.04 -1.07
CA LEU A 271 1.04 14.70 -2.06
C LEU A 271 0.10 13.59 -1.55
N LEU A 272 0.63 12.61 -0.81
CA LEU A 272 -0.18 11.58 -0.14
C LEU A 272 -1.14 12.19 0.88
N VAL A 273 -0.67 13.12 1.72
CA VAL A 273 -1.51 13.80 2.71
C VAL A 273 -2.57 14.67 2.01
N ALA A 274 -2.17 15.45 0.99
CA ALA A 274 -3.10 16.25 0.20
C ALA A 274 -4.18 15.39 -0.48
N ALA A 275 -3.80 14.27 -1.11
CA ALA A 275 -4.74 13.38 -1.78
C ALA A 275 -5.71 12.67 -0.81
N ASN A 276 -5.36 12.56 0.46
CA ASN A 276 -6.24 12.02 1.50
C ASN A 276 -7.15 13.08 2.15
N ALA A 277 -6.97 14.36 1.83
CA ALA A 277 -7.86 15.40 2.35
C ALA A 277 -9.28 15.23 1.78
N PRO A 278 -10.33 15.33 2.61
CA PRO A 278 -11.72 15.10 2.20
C PRO A 278 -12.15 15.97 1.00
N GLU A 279 -11.70 17.22 0.96
CA GLU A 279 -12.00 18.17 -0.11
C GLU A 279 -11.40 17.72 -1.44
N VAL A 280 -10.15 17.24 -1.42
CA VAL A 280 -9.48 16.70 -2.61
C VAL A 280 -10.17 15.44 -3.10
N GLN A 281 -10.54 14.55 -2.19
CA GLN A 281 -11.27 13.33 -2.52
C GLN A 281 -12.62 13.62 -3.15
N ALA A 282 -13.38 14.55 -2.58
CA ALA A 282 -14.68 14.97 -3.14
C ALA A 282 -14.53 15.53 -4.56
N ALA A 283 -13.49 16.33 -4.81
CA ALA A 283 -13.22 16.91 -6.12
C ALA A 283 -12.79 15.86 -7.18
N VAL A 284 -12.04 14.84 -6.76
CA VAL A 284 -11.45 13.84 -7.69
C VAL A 284 -12.36 12.61 -7.87
N LYS A 285 -13.24 12.31 -6.91
CA LYS A 285 -14.14 11.15 -6.95
C LYS A 285 -14.90 10.99 -8.28
N PRO A 286 -15.49 12.01 -8.92
CA PRO A 286 -16.20 11.86 -10.19
C PRO A 286 -15.29 11.41 -11.32
N LEU A 287 -14.05 11.92 -11.37
CA LEU A 287 -13.06 11.56 -12.39
C LEU A 287 -12.62 10.09 -12.24
N VAL A 288 -12.35 9.67 -11.00
CA VAL A 288 -11.95 8.30 -10.70
C VAL A 288 -13.09 7.32 -10.95
N ALA A 289 -14.33 7.71 -10.68
CA ALA A 289 -15.50 6.86 -10.96
C ALA A 289 -15.59 6.44 -12.44
N VAL A 290 -15.16 7.33 -13.36
CA VAL A 290 -15.15 7.07 -14.80
C VAL A 290 -13.87 6.36 -15.27
N ALA A 291 -12.72 6.75 -14.74
CA ALA A 291 -11.41 6.32 -15.26
C ALA A 291 -10.83 5.09 -14.56
N ALA A 292 -11.40 4.66 -13.43
CA ALA A 292 -10.85 3.58 -12.63
C ALA A 292 -10.98 2.20 -13.31
N PRO A 293 -9.92 1.38 -13.33
CA PRO A 293 -9.93 0.05 -13.93
C PRO A 293 -10.64 -0.95 -13.00
N ARG A 294 -11.94 -1.08 -13.15
CA ARG A 294 -12.80 -1.95 -12.31
C ARG A 294 -12.87 -3.40 -12.79
N THR A 295 -12.34 -3.70 -13.97
CA THR A 295 -12.34 -5.05 -14.53
C THR A 295 -10.90 -5.58 -14.69
N PRO A 296 -10.71 -6.91 -14.65
CA PRO A 296 -9.41 -7.53 -14.93
C PRO A 296 -8.77 -7.05 -16.23
N LEU A 297 -9.55 -6.94 -17.30
CA LEU A 297 -9.07 -6.46 -18.59
C LEU A 297 -8.65 -4.99 -18.52
N ALA A 298 -9.45 -4.12 -17.90
CA ALA A 298 -9.11 -2.71 -17.73
C ALA A 298 -7.84 -2.53 -16.89
N TYR A 299 -7.65 -3.35 -15.86
CA TYR A 299 -6.44 -3.35 -15.04
C TYR A 299 -5.19 -3.69 -15.88
N VAL A 300 -5.24 -4.75 -16.68
CA VAL A 300 -4.12 -5.15 -17.55
C VAL A 300 -3.84 -4.08 -18.62
N VAL A 301 -4.89 -3.47 -19.19
CA VAL A 301 -4.72 -2.40 -20.16
C VAL A 301 -4.08 -1.18 -19.51
N VAL A 302 -4.58 -0.72 -18.37
CA VAL A 302 -4.09 0.51 -17.71
C VAL A 302 -2.67 0.31 -17.16
N PHE A 303 -2.42 -0.72 -16.38
CA PHE A 303 -1.14 -0.91 -15.70
C PHE A 303 -0.11 -1.73 -16.51
N GLY A 304 -0.56 -2.45 -17.53
CA GLY A 304 0.29 -3.18 -18.47
C GLY A 304 0.57 -2.37 -19.74
N LEU A 305 -0.41 -2.32 -20.65
CA LEU A 305 -0.22 -1.72 -21.98
C LEU A 305 0.00 -0.20 -21.93
N LEU A 306 -0.71 0.52 -21.05
CA LEU A 306 -0.58 1.96 -20.87
C LEU A 306 0.52 2.33 -19.84
N SER A 307 1.32 1.38 -19.38
CA SER A 307 2.49 1.64 -18.51
C SER A 307 3.47 2.69 -19.05
N PRO A 308 3.61 2.96 -20.37
CA PRO A 308 4.36 4.13 -20.87
C PRO A 308 3.88 5.49 -20.35
N LEU A 309 2.66 5.60 -19.84
CA LEU A 309 2.20 6.80 -19.13
C LEU A 309 2.97 7.08 -17.82
N ALA A 310 3.81 6.16 -17.38
CA ALA A 310 4.75 6.40 -16.28
C ALA A 310 5.99 7.21 -16.70
N LEU A 311 6.29 7.31 -18.00
CA LEU A 311 7.42 8.09 -18.49
C LEU A 311 7.22 9.59 -18.23
N TYR A 312 8.33 10.33 -18.13
CA TYR A 312 8.35 11.77 -17.85
C TYR A 312 7.62 12.17 -16.56
N ARG A 313 7.67 11.30 -15.54
CA ARG A 313 6.96 11.50 -14.27
C ARG A 313 5.44 11.59 -14.42
N GLY A 314 4.90 10.90 -15.42
CA GLY A 314 3.49 10.93 -15.81
C GLY A 314 2.51 10.30 -14.80
N PRO A 315 1.24 10.16 -15.20
CA PRO A 315 0.14 9.80 -14.29
C PRO A 315 0.19 8.38 -13.72
N LEU A 316 1.02 7.49 -14.25
CA LEU A 316 1.27 6.17 -13.67
C LEU A 316 2.64 6.07 -12.96
N ASN A 317 3.41 7.16 -12.88
CA ASN A 317 4.71 7.13 -12.21
C ASN A 317 4.56 7.27 -10.69
N PRO A 318 4.91 6.26 -9.87
CA PRO A 318 4.77 6.34 -8.42
C PRO A 318 5.74 7.32 -7.75
N TYR A 319 6.78 7.77 -8.47
CA TYR A 319 7.72 8.81 -8.03
C TYR A 319 7.45 10.16 -8.69
N GLY A 320 6.22 10.37 -9.16
CA GLY A 320 5.76 11.58 -9.85
C GLY A 320 4.29 11.82 -9.57
N VAL A 321 3.56 12.28 -10.58
CA VAL A 321 2.12 12.57 -10.48
C VAL A 321 1.30 11.33 -10.12
N GLY A 322 1.74 10.16 -10.60
CA GLY A 322 1.02 8.91 -10.44
C GLY A 322 0.79 8.51 -8.99
N ILE A 323 1.64 8.94 -8.03
CA ILE A 323 1.41 8.58 -6.63
C ILE A 323 0.06 9.13 -6.14
N GLY A 324 -0.34 10.33 -6.57
CA GLY A 324 -1.66 10.88 -6.26
C GLY A 324 -2.80 10.03 -6.84
N VAL A 325 -2.61 9.52 -8.08
CA VAL A 325 -3.60 8.63 -8.71
C VAL A 325 -3.74 7.32 -7.92
N TYR A 326 -2.62 6.67 -7.57
CA TYR A 326 -2.65 5.46 -6.76
C TYR A 326 -3.27 5.67 -5.38
N THR A 327 -2.98 6.82 -4.75
CA THR A 327 -3.55 7.17 -3.44
C THR A 327 -5.06 7.34 -3.52
N VAL A 328 -5.55 8.05 -4.52
CA VAL A 328 -6.99 8.23 -4.73
C VAL A 328 -7.68 6.89 -5.02
N LEU A 329 -7.08 6.02 -5.85
CA LEU A 329 -7.60 4.67 -6.08
C LEU A 329 -7.66 3.84 -4.79
N ALA A 330 -6.63 3.96 -3.93
CA ALA A 330 -6.59 3.29 -2.63
C ALA A 330 -7.66 3.81 -1.68
N THR A 331 -7.78 5.13 -1.54
CA THR A 331 -8.71 5.77 -0.58
C THR A 331 -10.18 5.58 -0.99
N LEU A 332 -10.47 5.58 -2.28
CA LEU A 332 -11.81 5.31 -2.79
C LEU A 332 -12.12 3.80 -2.89
N HIS A 333 -11.22 2.94 -2.41
CA HIS A 333 -11.36 1.47 -2.40
C HIS A 333 -11.77 0.89 -3.77
N VAL A 334 -11.31 1.51 -4.86
CA VAL A 334 -11.60 1.06 -6.23
C VAL A 334 -10.92 -0.27 -6.53
N LEU A 335 -9.72 -0.45 -5.99
CA LEU A 335 -8.91 -1.66 -6.07
C LEU A 335 -8.38 -2.02 -4.68
N PRO A 336 -8.23 -3.30 -4.37
CA PRO A 336 -7.54 -3.75 -3.16
C PRO A 336 -6.12 -3.18 -3.11
N ALA A 337 -5.63 -2.90 -1.90
CA ALA A 337 -4.28 -2.36 -1.71
C ALA A 337 -3.19 -3.26 -2.32
N THR A 338 -3.35 -4.58 -2.23
CA THR A 338 -2.47 -5.57 -2.87
C THR A 338 -2.46 -5.44 -4.39
N ALA A 339 -3.62 -5.23 -5.03
CA ALA A 339 -3.70 -5.00 -6.47
C ALA A 339 -3.00 -3.69 -6.88
N LEU A 340 -3.08 -2.65 -6.05
CA LEU A 340 -2.36 -1.39 -6.29
C LEU A 340 -0.85 -1.56 -6.14
N VAL A 341 -0.38 -2.33 -5.15
CA VAL A 341 1.04 -2.69 -5.03
C VAL A 341 1.51 -3.46 -6.27
N ALA A 342 0.72 -4.44 -6.75
CA ALA A 342 1.05 -5.16 -7.98
C ALA A 342 1.11 -4.25 -9.20
N ALA A 343 0.15 -3.34 -9.34
CA ALA A 343 0.14 -2.35 -10.41
C ALA A 343 1.41 -1.50 -10.39
N VAL A 344 1.80 -1.02 -9.20
CA VAL A 344 3.04 -0.25 -9.04
C VAL A 344 4.26 -1.08 -9.38
N ILE A 345 4.39 -2.31 -8.88
CA ILE A 345 5.51 -3.21 -9.21
C ILE A 345 5.58 -3.45 -10.72
N ALA A 346 4.45 -3.66 -11.40
CA ALA A 346 4.42 -3.85 -12.85
C ALA A 346 4.86 -2.58 -13.61
N VAL A 347 4.30 -1.42 -13.27
CA VAL A 347 4.59 -0.13 -13.95
C VAL A 347 6.01 0.35 -13.71
N VAL A 348 6.56 0.10 -12.51
CA VAL A 348 7.94 0.47 -12.14
C VAL A 348 8.97 -0.20 -13.05
N GLN A 349 8.66 -1.35 -13.66
CA GLN A 349 9.57 -1.97 -14.61
C GLN A 349 9.81 -1.08 -15.84
N VAL A 350 8.77 -0.42 -16.35
CA VAL A 350 8.90 0.57 -17.42
C VAL A 350 9.57 1.85 -16.92
N GLN A 351 9.12 2.35 -15.76
CA GLN A 351 9.56 3.61 -15.21
C GLN A 351 11.06 3.61 -14.89
N ASN A 352 11.58 2.57 -14.23
CA ASN A 352 12.97 2.53 -13.78
C ASN A 352 13.98 2.55 -14.94
N VAL A 353 13.71 1.83 -16.00
CA VAL A 353 14.70 1.62 -17.07
C VAL A 353 14.41 2.37 -18.35
N CYS A 354 13.16 2.87 -18.54
CA CYS A 354 12.78 3.55 -19.77
C CYS A 354 12.52 5.05 -19.61
N ASP A 355 12.29 5.57 -18.39
CA ASP A 355 11.99 7.00 -18.20
C ASP A 355 13.23 7.85 -18.46
N PRO A 356 13.23 8.70 -19.52
CA PRO A 356 14.39 9.52 -19.86
C PRO A 356 14.65 10.66 -18.86
N THR A 357 13.77 10.85 -17.87
CA THR A 357 13.95 11.83 -16.78
C THR A 357 14.61 11.24 -15.54
N ASN A 358 14.80 9.92 -15.49
CA ASN A 358 15.51 9.29 -14.38
C ASN A 358 17.00 9.57 -14.46
N THR A 359 17.56 9.98 -13.32
CA THR A 359 18.98 10.37 -13.23
C THR A 359 19.94 9.25 -13.62
N GLN A 360 19.62 7.99 -13.27
CA GLN A 360 20.40 6.83 -13.67
C GLN A 360 20.40 6.60 -15.20
N ASN A 361 19.26 6.77 -15.85
CA ASN A 361 19.14 6.60 -17.30
C ASN A 361 19.92 7.68 -18.06
N VAL A 362 19.82 8.92 -17.57
CA VAL A 362 20.57 10.06 -18.11
C VAL A 362 22.08 9.86 -17.93
N TRP A 363 22.51 9.41 -16.73
CA TRP A 363 23.93 9.17 -16.47
C TRP A 363 24.50 8.05 -17.38
N VAL A 364 23.82 6.92 -17.47
CA VAL A 364 24.23 5.80 -18.33
C VAL A 364 24.27 6.21 -19.81
N ALA A 365 23.30 7.00 -20.25
CA ALA A 365 23.25 7.54 -21.61
C ALA A 365 24.45 8.43 -21.90
N ASN A 366 24.76 9.37 -21.03
CA ASN A 366 25.90 10.27 -21.15
C ASN A 366 27.24 9.51 -21.10
N PHE A 367 27.39 8.59 -20.14
CA PHE A 367 28.62 7.81 -19.98
C PHE A 367 28.93 6.95 -21.21
N THR A 368 27.91 6.32 -21.79
CA THR A 368 28.10 5.46 -22.96
C THR A 368 28.07 6.23 -24.30
N GLY A 369 27.76 7.52 -24.27
CA GLY A 369 27.56 8.31 -25.48
C GLY A 369 26.33 7.87 -26.29
N THR A 370 25.35 7.24 -25.63
CA THR A 370 24.11 6.79 -26.26
C THR A 370 22.97 7.73 -25.86
N GLY A 371 22.23 8.28 -26.83
CA GLY A 371 21.09 9.15 -26.49
C GLY A 371 20.07 8.45 -25.60
N VAL A 372 19.58 9.12 -24.56
CA VAL A 372 18.63 8.54 -23.59
C VAL A 372 17.34 8.07 -24.26
N GLU A 373 16.86 8.80 -25.26
CA GLU A 373 15.67 8.45 -26.05
C GLU A 373 15.89 7.18 -26.88
N ARG A 374 17.13 6.93 -27.30
CA ARG A 374 17.50 5.67 -27.99
C ARG A 374 17.43 4.49 -27.03
N ILE A 375 17.93 4.65 -25.80
CA ILE A 375 17.82 3.66 -24.74
C ILE A 375 16.34 3.34 -24.48
N THR A 376 15.51 4.38 -24.27
CA THR A 376 14.07 4.25 -24.07
C THR A 376 13.42 3.47 -25.22
N ARG A 377 13.66 3.84 -26.46
CA ARG A 377 13.07 3.15 -27.63
C ARG A 377 13.49 1.68 -27.75
N LEU A 378 14.69 1.33 -27.33
CA LEU A 378 15.18 -0.06 -27.36
C LEU A 378 14.56 -0.90 -26.25
N LEU A 379 14.32 -0.34 -25.07
CA LEU A 379 13.85 -1.08 -23.90
C LEU A 379 12.33 -1.05 -23.76
N LEU A 380 11.66 0.01 -24.21
CA LEU A 380 10.23 0.22 -23.98
C LEU A 380 9.35 -0.97 -24.41
N PRO A 381 9.50 -1.56 -25.61
CA PRO A 381 8.66 -2.70 -26.00
C PRO A 381 8.81 -3.89 -25.07
N TRP A 382 10.04 -4.17 -24.61
CA TRP A 382 10.34 -5.28 -23.70
C TRP A 382 9.75 -5.03 -22.31
N GLN A 383 9.88 -3.80 -21.81
CA GLN A 383 9.41 -3.45 -20.47
C GLN A 383 7.88 -3.32 -20.41
N VAL A 384 7.23 -2.84 -21.47
CA VAL A 384 5.77 -2.91 -21.60
C VAL A 384 5.29 -4.35 -21.62
N GLY A 385 6.04 -5.24 -22.30
CA GLY A 385 5.78 -6.69 -22.23
C GLY A 385 5.87 -7.23 -20.81
N VAL A 386 6.92 -6.86 -20.05
CA VAL A 386 7.06 -7.23 -18.64
C VAL A 386 5.90 -6.70 -17.81
N ALA A 387 5.57 -5.42 -17.94
CA ALA A 387 4.48 -4.80 -17.18
C ALA A 387 3.13 -5.46 -17.49
N THR A 388 2.87 -5.78 -18.77
CA THR A 388 1.64 -6.47 -19.18
C THR A 388 1.57 -7.87 -18.63
N LEU A 389 2.67 -8.65 -18.73
CA LEU A 389 2.73 -10.01 -18.17
C LEU A 389 2.64 -9.99 -16.65
N ALA A 390 3.25 -9.00 -15.97
CA ALA A 390 3.12 -8.82 -14.54
C ALA A 390 1.67 -8.48 -14.14
N ALA A 391 0.99 -7.59 -14.89
CA ALA A 391 -0.41 -7.29 -14.66
C ALA A 391 -1.33 -8.50 -14.90
N LEU A 392 -1.05 -9.31 -15.94
CA LEU A 392 -1.74 -10.58 -16.17
C LEU A 392 -1.50 -11.57 -15.01
N LEU A 393 -0.25 -11.68 -14.57
CA LEU A 393 0.12 -12.52 -13.44
C LEU A 393 -0.62 -12.10 -12.16
N ALA A 394 -0.73 -10.80 -11.90
CA ALA A 394 -1.49 -10.27 -10.77
C ALA A 394 -2.97 -10.67 -10.83
N VAL A 395 -3.57 -10.64 -12.02
CA VAL A 395 -4.98 -10.99 -12.22
C VAL A 395 -5.23 -12.49 -12.10
N PHE A 396 -4.41 -13.33 -12.76
CA PHE A 396 -4.69 -14.76 -12.90
C PHE A 396 -4.03 -15.64 -11.84
N ALA A 397 -2.89 -15.24 -11.32
CA ALA A 397 -2.16 -15.99 -10.30
C ALA A 397 -2.16 -15.28 -8.93
N GLY A 398 -2.91 -14.20 -8.79
CA GLY A 398 -2.95 -13.39 -7.58
C GLY A 398 -3.27 -14.20 -6.33
N ALA A 399 -4.26 -15.08 -6.39
CA ALA A 399 -4.64 -15.95 -5.28
C ALA A 399 -3.50 -16.86 -4.79
N ALA A 400 -2.68 -17.39 -5.71
CA ALA A 400 -1.55 -18.26 -5.37
C ALA A 400 -0.34 -17.47 -4.84
N LEU A 401 -0.17 -16.21 -5.25
CA LEU A 401 0.99 -15.39 -4.92
C LEU A 401 0.81 -14.51 -3.68
N TRP A 402 -0.44 -14.19 -3.32
CA TRP A 402 -0.79 -13.25 -2.23
C TRP A 402 -1.77 -13.84 -1.22
N GLY A 403 -2.30 -15.04 -1.45
CA GLY A 403 -3.40 -15.58 -0.65
C GLY A 403 -4.78 -14.99 -0.95
N THR A 404 -4.85 -13.86 -1.67
CA THR A 404 -6.12 -13.22 -2.05
C THR A 404 -6.08 -12.77 -3.51
N PRO A 405 -7.10 -13.04 -4.34
CA PRO A 405 -7.12 -12.55 -5.71
C PRO A 405 -7.23 -11.02 -5.73
N PRO A 406 -6.49 -10.29 -6.59
CA PRO A 406 -6.58 -8.83 -6.71
C PRO A 406 -7.94 -8.36 -7.25
N PHE A 407 -8.63 -9.23 -7.94
CA PHE A 407 -10.04 -9.11 -8.26
C PHE A 407 -10.72 -10.34 -7.68
N PRO A 408 -11.50 -10.21 -6.61
CA PRO A 408 -12.29 -11.33 -6.14
C PRO A 408 -13.15 -11.78 -7.32
N SER A 409 -12.83 -12.95 -7.85
CA SER A 409 -13.82 -13.66 -8.65
C SER A 409 -15.04 -13.73 -7.73
N ARG A 410 -16.17 -13.16 -8.11
CA ARG A 410 -17.42 -13.37 -7.38
C ARG A 410 -17.46 -14.85 -7.06
N PRO A 411 -17.30 -15.27 -5.79
CA PRO A 411 -17.31 -16.68 -5.51
C PRO A 411 -18.71 -17.16 -5.92
N ALA A 412 -18.75 -18.09 -6.85
CA ALA A 412 -20.00 -18.78 -7.15
C ALA A 412 -20.57 -19.48 -5.89
N SER A 413 -19.78 -19.60 -4.82
CA SER A 413 -20.17 -20.13 -3.52
C SER A 413 -20.62 -19.07 -2.52
N ALA A 414 -20.32 -17.77 -2.69
CA ALA A 414 -20.89 -16.73 -1.84
C ALA A 414 -22.42 -16.70 -1.92
N ALA A 415 -22.98 -17.05 -3.07
CA ALA A 415 -24.43 -17.17 -3.23
C ALA A 415 -25.05 -18.32 -2.39
N THR A 416 -24.28 -19.32 -1.98
CA THR A 416 -24.80 -20.48 -1.22
C THR A 416 -24.52 -20.41 0.27
N LEU A 417 -23.45 -19.75 0.70
CA LEU A 417 -23.15 -19.54 2.13
C LEU A 417 -23.91 -18.35 2.73
N ASP A 418 -24.22 -17.36 1.92
CA ASP A 418 -24.78 -16.07 2.37
C ASP A 418 -26.30 -15.95 2.26
N ALA A 419 -26.96 -16.86 1.54
CA ALA A 419 -28.44 -16.79 1.36
C ALA A 419 -29.23 -16.83 2.69
N GLY A 420 -28.58 -17.14 3.80
CA GLY A 420 -29.17 -17.17 5.14
C GLY A 420 -28.86 -15.97 6.03
N LEU A 421 -27.90 -15.13 5.64
CA LEU A 421 -27.44 -14.02 6.46
C LEU A 421 -28.11 -12.68 6.11
N TYR A 422 -28.68 -12.56 4.90
CA TYR A 422 -29.25 -11.32 4.41
C TYR A 422 -30.77 -11.28 4.50
N ALA A 423 -31.29 -10.06 4.71
CA ALA A 423 -32.69 -9.80 4.53
C ALA A 423 -33.12 -10.07 3.07
N PRO A 424 -34.34 -10.60 2.83
CA PRO A 424 -34.86 -10.76 1.48
C PRO A 424 -34.86 -9.42 0.73
N ALA A 425 -34.64 -9.43 -0.57
CA ALA A 425 -34.71 -8.22 -1.39
C ALA A 425 -36.04 -7.47 -1.23
N SER A 426 -37.12 -8.17 -0.88
CA SER A 426 -38.44 -7.58 -0.53
C SER A 426 -38.40 -6.76 0.77
N SER A 427 -37.38 -6.94 1.63
CA SER A 427 -37.20 -6.22 2.88
C SER A 427 -36.23 -5.04 2.74
N ALA A 428 -35.61 -4.84 1.59
CA ALA A 428 -34.73 -3.70 1.33
C ALA A 428 -35.43 -2.37 1.62
N ASN A 429 -34.75 -1.49 2.37
CA ASN A 429 -35.26 -0.20 2.83
C ASN A 429 -36.56 -0.29 3.67
N ALA A 430 -36.89 -1.48 4.17
CA ALA A 430 -37.96 -1.65 5.14
C ALA A 430 -37.38 -1.51 6.55
N VAL A 431 -37.96 -0.62 7.34
CA VAL A 431 -37.52 -0.30 8.70
C VAL A 431 -38.64 -0.60 9.69
N ALA A 432 -38.34 -1.39 10.71
CA ALA A 432 -39.22 -1.55 11.86
C ALA A 432 -38.93 -0.45 12.90
N VAL A 433 -39.96 0.10 13.52
CA VAL A 433 -39.81 1.06 14.63
C VAL A 433 -40.38 0.44 15.88
N LEU A 434 -39.54 0.24 16.88
CA LEU A 434 -39.83 -0.50 18.11
C LEU A 434 -39.73 0.45 19.32
N SER A 435 -40.37 0.11 20.42
CA SER A 435 -40.22 0.81 21.70
C SER A 435 -40.04 -0.19 22.83
N ASP A 436 -39.42 0.23 23.94
CA ASP A 436 -39.30 -0.54 25.18
C ASP A 436 -40.62 -0.69 25.97
N GLY A 437 -41.73 -0.14 25.43
CA GLY A 437 -43.03 -0.19 26.04
C GLY A 437 -43.34 0.95 27.02
N THR A 438 -42.38 1.80 27.32
CA THR A 438 -42.64 3.00 28.14
C THR A 438 -43.51 4.02 27.38
N PRO A 439 -44.39 4.81 28.03
CA PRO A 439 -45.24 5.77 27.33
C PRO A 439 -44.45 6.80 26.52
N ALA A 440 -43.30 7.23 27.02
CA ALA A 440 -42.43 8.19 26.34
C ALA A 440 -41.76 7.59 25.11
N ALA A 441 -41.18 6.39 25.21
CA ALA A 441 -40.60 5.68 24.07
C ALA A 441 -41.66 5.29 23.03
N ALA A 442 -42.88 4.92 23.46
CA ALA A 442 -43.99 4.66 22.55
C ALA A 442 -44.46 5.94 21.82
N ALA A 443 -44.41 7.10 22.44
CA ALA A 443 -44.71 8.39 21.81
C ALA A 443 -43.59 8.76 20.80
N ALA A 444 -42.33 8.59 21.18
CA ALA A 444 -41.16 8.79 20.32
C ALA A 444 -41.17 7.83 19.11
N ALA A 445 -41.53 6.57 19.33
CA ALA A 445 -41.62 5.57 18.25
C ALA A 445 -42.70 5.90 17.22
N ARG A 446 -43.86 6.37 17.64
CA ARG A 446 -44.92 6.84 16.70
C ARG A 446 -44.44 8.01 15.85
N GLU A 447 -43.76 8.98 16.45
CA GLU A 447 -43.22 10.14 15.72
C GLU A 447 -42.09 9.69 14.78
N ALA A 448 -41.19 8.83 15.24
CA ALA A 448 -40.14 8.27 14.42
C ALA A 448 -40.69 7.53 13.20
N ALA A 449 -41.69 6.68 13.39
CA ALA A 449 -42.36 5.96 12.28
C ALA A 449 -43.00 6.93 11.27
N ALA A 450 -43.69 7.96 11.76
CA ALA A 450 -44.28 8.98 10.91
C ALA A 450 -43.21 9.82 10.17
N SER A 451 -42.11 10.15 10.81
CA SER A 451 -41.01 10.93 10.22
C SER A 451 -40.26 10.11 9.16
N VAL A 452 -39.99 8.83 9.40
CA VAL A 452 -39.40 7.92 8.39
C VAL A 452 -40.32 7.79 7.18
N ALA A 453 -41.59 7.58 7.39
CA ALA A 453 -42.59 7.42 6.30
C ALA A 453 -42.73 8.70 5.46
N ARG A 454 -42.64 9.90 6.09
CA ARG A 454 -42.79 11.19 5.39
C ARG A 454 -41.50 11.71 4.75
N GLY A 455 -40.37 11.42 5.36
CA GLY A 455 -39.12 12.15 5.05
C GLY A 455 -37.97 11.30 4.49
N TRP A 456 -38.10 10.00 4.46
CA TRP A 456 -37.05 9.11 3.94
C TRP A 456 -37.48 8.52 2.60
N ASN A 457 -37.09 9.16 1.50
CA ASN A 457 -37.41 8.71 0.16
C ASN A 457 -36.93 7.26 -0.09
N GLY A 458 -37.85 6.40 -0.56
CA GLY A 458 -37.55 5.00 -0.84
C GLY A 458 -37.64 4.07 0.37
N PHE A 459 -37.89 4.59 1.58
CA PHE A 459 -38.06 3.78 2.78
C PHE A 459 -39.54 3.50 3.08
N ARG A 460 -39.79 2.35 3.69
CA ARG A 460 -41.11 1.98 4.20
C ARG A 460 -41.00 1.54 5.65
N VAL A 461 -41.98 1.96 6.44
CA VAL A 461 -42.13 1.50 7.84
C VAL A 461 -42.99 0.23 7.85
N VAL A 462 -42.48 -0.78 8.52
CA VAL A 462 -43.13 -2.07 8.69
C VAL A 462 -43.49 -2.30 10.15
N ALA A 463 -44.67 -2.79 10.42
CA ALA A 463 -45.08 -3.17 11.75
C ALA A 463 -44.33 -4.47 12.16
N ALA A 464 -43.58 -4.40 13.28
CA ALA A 464 -43.00 -5.58 13.89
C ALA A 464 -43.77 -5.92 15.17
N ALA A 465 -44.15 -7.18 15.29
CA ALA A 465 -45.01 -7.63 16.40
C ALA A 465 -44.27 -7.85 17.70
N SER A 466 -42.94 -7.84 17.71
CA SER A 466 -42.11 -8.03 18.90
C SER A 466 -40.66 -7.58 18.65
N ASP A 467 -39.93 -7.37 19.72
CA ASP A 467 -38.48 -7.12 19.72
C ASP A 467 -37.76 -8.18 18.87
N PRO A 468 -36.89 -7.78 17.96
CA PRO A 468 -36.18 -8.73 17.11
C PRO A 468 -35.24 -9.56 18.00
N ALA A 469 -35.71 -10.71 18.44
CA ALA A 469 -34.81 -11.72 18.97
C ALA A 469 -33.74 -12.00 17.91
N ALA A 470 -32.49 -12.11 18.33
CA ALA A 470 -31.40 -12.52 17.46
C ALA A 470 -31.86 -13.73 16.64
N GLY A 471 -31.83 -13.63 15.31
CA GLY A 471 -32.41 -14.68 14.49
C GLY A 471 -32.18 -14.47 12.99
N ASP A 472 -32.69 -15.44 12.22
CA ASP A 472 -32.54 -15.49 10.77
C ASP A 472 -33.18 -14.27 10.07
N CYS A 473 -32.39 -13.44 9.43
CA CYS A 473 -32.81 -12.27 8.66
C CYS A 473 -33.79 -12.61 7.53
N ARG A 474 -33.78 -13.84 7.02
CA ARG A 474 -34.71 -14.30 5.96
C ARG A 474 -36.17 -14.31 6.37
N ALA A 475 -36.42 -14.47 7.66
CA ALA A 475 -37.78 -14.51 8.20
C ALA A 475 -38.35 -13.13 8.54
N LYS A 476 -37.54 -12.06 8.44
CA LYS A 476 -37.94 -10.72 8.88
C LYS A 476 -38.45 -9.86 7.73
N PRO A 477 -39.54 -9.12 7.92
CA PRO A 477 -40.13 -8.25 6.90
C PRO A 477 -39.37 -6.89 6.76
N TYR A 478 -38.26 -6.69 7.50
CA TYR A 478 -37.47 -5.48 7.52
C TYR A 478 -35.97 -5.78 7.43
N ALA A 479 -35.21 -4.84 6.90
CA ALA A 479 -33.76 -4.90 6.84
C ALA A 479 -33.11 -4.33 8.11
N ALA A 480 -33.69 -3.28 8.69
CA ALA A 480 -33.21 -2.64 9.89
C ALA A 480 -34.34 -2.30 10.85
N ALA A 481 -34.02 -2.18 12.15
CA ALA A 481 -34.96 -1.71 13.15
C ALA A 481 -34.41 -0.48 13.88
N ILE A 482 -35.29 0.45 14.19
CA ILE A 482 -35.04 1.60 15.05
C ILE A 482 -35.73 1.30 16.37
N ARG A 483 -34.93 1.06 17.42
CA ARG A 483 -35.42 0.79 18.77
C ARG A 483 -35.34 2.07 19.58
N LEU A 484 -36.45 2.48 20.18
CA LEU A 484 -36.55 3.64 21.05
C LEU A 484 -36.74 3.20 22.49
N THR A 485 -35.91 3.76 23.34
CA THR A 485 -35.91 3.56 24.80
C THR A 485 -36.15 4.90 25.49
N SER A 486 -36.64 4.87 26.69
CA SER A 486 -36.70 6.10 27.50
C SER A 486 -36.38 5.81 28.95
N THR A 487 -35.56 6.69 29.53
CA THR A 487 -35.30 6.73 30.96
C THR A 487 -35.77 8.08 31.53
N VAL A 488 -36.47 8.04 32.65
CA VAL A 488 -36.89 9.26 33.37
C VAL A 488 -35.79 9.57 34.37
N GLU A 489 -34.99 10.59 34.09
CA GLU A 489 -34.01 11.12 35.04
C GLU A 489 -34.50 12.41 35.68
N GLY A 490 -35.01 12.31 36.91
CA GLY A 490 -35.28 13.43 37.83
C GLY A 490 -36.28 14.49 37.31
N LEU A 491 -36.12 15.72 37.81
CA LEU A 491 -36.97 16.86 37.45
C LEU A 491 -36.67 17.51 36.09
N ASP A 492 -35.58 17.10 35.41
CA ASP A 492 -35.06 17.84 34.23
C ASP A 492 -35.40 17.22 32.88
N GLY A 493 -36.27 16.23 32.82
CA GLY A 493 -36.79 15.70 31.54
C GLY A 493 -36.58 14.21 31.29
N THR A 494 -37.14 13.76 30.17
CA THR A 494 -37.01 12.38 29.71
C THR A 494 -35.80 12.28 28.79
N ASP A 495 -34.91 11.33 29.06
CA ASP A 495 -33.86 10.93 28.09
C ASP A 495 -34.41 9.88 27.14
N VAL A 496 -34.36 10.16 25.85
CA VAL A 496 -34.79 9.22 24.80
C VAL A 496 -33.57 8.69 24.09
N GLY A 497 -33.39 7.38 24.13
CA GLY A 497 -32.38 6.65 23.34
C GLY A 497 -32.96 6.15 22.02
N LEU A 498 -32.18 6.23 20.95
CA LEU A 498 -32.46 5.59 19.68
C LEU A 498 -31.30 4.65 19.34
N GLU A 499 -31.59 3.37 19.23
CA GLU A 499 -30.66 2.35 18.80
C GLU A 499 -31.02 1.91 17.38
N LEU A 500 -30.09 1.97 16.44
CA LEU A 500 -30.21 1.39 15.13
C LEU A 500 -29.73 -0.06 15.20
N VAL A 501 -30.57 -1.00 14.79
CA VAL A 501 -30.34 -2.43 14.88
C VAL A 501 -30.47 -3.05 13.49
N ASP A 502 -29.58 -3.96 13.12
CA ASP A 502 -29.67 -4.71 11.88
C ASP A 502 -30.74 -5.82 11.95
N CYS A 503 -31.00 -6.52 10.85
CA CYS A 503 -32.02 -7.58 10.83
C CYS A 503 -31.65 -8.79 11.69
N ALA A 504 -30.38 -8.98 12.00
CA ALA A 504 -29.92 -10.05 12.90
C ALA A 504 -30.08 -9.69 14.39
N GLY A 505 -30.49 -8.45 14.69
CA GLY A 505 -30.70 -7.98 16.07
C GLY A 505 -29.44 -7.37 16.70
N TRP A 506 -28.42 -7.04 15.88
CA TRP A 506 -27.20 -6.42 16.38
C TRP A 506 -27.28 -4.91 16.35
N SER A 507 -26.81 -4.27 17.42
CA SER A 507 -26.72 -2.82 17.51
C SER A 507 -25.70 -2.28 16.53
N VAL A 508 -26.15 -1.42 15.62
CA VAL A 508 -25.32 -0.73 14.63
C VAL A 508 -24.75 0.55 15.19
N ASP A 509 -25.61 1.37 15.79
CA ASP A 509 -25.26 2.62 16.44
C ASP A 509 -26.36 3.08 17.41
N GLU A 510 -26.02 3.97 18.36
CA GLU A 510 -26.92 4.45 19.39
C GLU A 510 -26.75 5.96 19.61
N TRP A 511 -27.87 6.67 19.77
CA TRP A 511 -27.91 8.10 20.02
C TRP A 511 -28.89 8.42 21.13
N HIS A 512 -28.63 9.48 21.90
CA HIS A 512 -29.47 9.95 22.97
C HIS A 512 -29.85 11.42 22.78
N ALA A 513 -31.07 11.79 23.14
CA ALA A 513 -31.54 13.15 23.17
C ALA A 513 -32.44 13.37 24.37
N ARG A 514 -32.32 14.55 25.03
CA ARG A 514 -33.13 14.95 26.17
C ARG A 514 -34.24 15.89 25.75
N GLY A 515 -35.44 15.73 26.33
CA GLY A 515 -36.54 16.63 26.09
C GLY A 515 -37.88 15.95 25.87
N GLU A 516 -38.81 16.67 25.23
CA GLU A 516 -40.10 16.11 24.86
C GLU A 516 -39.91 14.91 23.87
N PRO A 517 -40.51 13.76 24.12
CA PRO A 517 -40.24 12.55 23.36
C PRO A 517 -40.37 12.68 21.83
N ARG A 518 -41.31 13.49 21.37
CA ARG A 518 -41.51 13.75 19.93
C ARG A 518 -40.37 14.51 19.31
N ARG A 519 -39.94 15.63 19.96
CA ARG A 519 -38.80 16.43 19.49
C ARG A 519 -37.50 15.67 19.57
N ALA A 520 -37.29 14.91 20.65
CA ALA A 520 -36.15 14.05 20.81
C ALA A 520 -36.06 13.01 19.67
N ALA A 521 -37.18 12.43 19.28
CA ALA A 521 -37.25 11.49 18.15
C ALA A 521 -36.85 12.14 16.81
N GLU A 522 -37.31 13.38 16.55
CA GLU A 522 -36.92 14.11 15.33
C GLU A 522 -35.42 14.42 15.28
N ASP A 523 -34.84 14.88 16.39
CA ASP A 523 -33.40 15.14 16.52
C ASP A 523 -32.57 13.87 16.33
N LEU A 524 -33.00 12.77 16.93
CA LEU A 524 -32.35 11.47 16.81
C LEU A 524 -32.38 10.94 15.36
N LEU A 525 -33.51 11.06 14.68
CA LEU A 525 -33.62 10.69 13.27
C LEU A 525 -32.80 11.58 12.34
N ALA A 526 -32.63 12.86 12.68
CA ALA A 526 -31.71 13.75 11.97
C ALA A 526 -30.27 13.26 12.09
N ARG A 527 -29.85 12.75 13.25
CA ARG A 527 -28.54 12.13 13.46
C ARG A 527 -28.38 10.83 12.66
N VAL A 528 -29.39 9.97 12.61
CA VAL A 528 -29.37 8.76 11.75
C VAL A 528 -29.24 9.16 10.27
N ARG A 529 -29.89 10.24 9.83
CA ARG A 529 -29.70 10.77 8.46
C ARG A 529 -28.29 11.25 8.20
N ALA A 530 -27.70 11.99 9.12
CA ALA A 530 -26.31 12.45 9.04
C ALA A 530 -25.34 11.26 8.98
N TRP A 531 -25.54 10.30 9.86
CA TRP A 531 -24.77 9.04 9.86
C TRP A 531 -24.83 8.30 8.52
N ARG A 532 -26.01 8.22 7.89
CA ARG A 532 -26.16 7.61 6.57
C ARG A 532 -25.39 8.34 5.47
N ILE A 533 -25.30 9.67 5.56
CA ILE A 533 -24.54 10.49 4.60
C ILE A 533 -23.04 10.32 4.82
N GLU A 534 -22.63 10.23 6.07
CA GLU A 534 -21.22 10.05 6.45
C GLU A 534 -20.69 8.65 6.15
N HIS A 535 -21.58 7.62 6.18
CA HIS A 535 -21.22 6.21 5.99
C HIS A 535 -22.08 5.53 4.90
N PRO A 536 -22.02 5.98 3.63
CA PRO A 536 -23.00 5.58 2.61
C PRO A 536 -22.97 4.08 2.29
N SER A 537 -21.80 3.46 2.22
CA SER A 537 -21.67 2.02 1.92
C SER A 537 -22.20 1.18 3.07
N TYR A 538 -21.87 1.56 4.28
CA TYR A 538 -22.27 0.89 5.49
C TYR A 538 -23.78 1.02 5.75
N ALA A 539 -24.35 2.21 5.50
CA ALA A 539 -25.78 2.44 5.56
C ALA A 539 -26.53 1.60 4.51
N ALA A 540 -25.98 1.43 3.31
CA ALA A 540 -26.56 0.55 2.29
C ALA A 540 -26.60 -0.92 2.77
N ASP A 541 -25.55 -1.41 3.40
CA ASP A 541 -25.52 -2.77 3.95
C ASP A 541 -26.57 -2.97 5.04
N VAL A 542 -26.73 -2.00 5.94
CA VAL A 542 -27.72 -2.06 7.02
C VAL A 542 -29.15 -1.99 6.49
N PHE A 543 -29.44 -1.03 5.60
CA PHE A 543 -30.82 -0.75 5.17
C PHE A 543 -31.27 -1.52 3.94
N GLU A 544 -30.36 -1.92 3.05
CA GLU A 544 -30.69 -2.66 1.84
C GLU A 544 -30.52 -4.17 2.02
N ARG A 545 -29.46 -4.58 2.72
CA ARG A 545 -29.12 -6.00 2.93
C ARG A 545 -29.48 -6.53 4.30
N GLY A 546 -29.70 -5.64 5.24
CA GLY A 546 -30.09 -6.00 6.60
C GLY A 546 -28.94 -6.33 7.55
N LEU A 547 -27.68 -6.20 7.15
CA LEU A 547 -26.52 -6.49 7.95
C LEU A 547 -25.58 -5.29 8.07
N ALA A 548 -24.95 -5.21 9.23
CA ALA A 548 -24.04 -4.12 9.57
C ALA A 548 -22.64 -4.22 8.93
N TYR A 549 -22.44 -5.01 7.88
CA TYR A 549 -21.15 -5.14 7.20
C TYR A 549 -21.32 -5.34 5.69
N ASP A 550 -20.29 -4.99 4.92
CA ASP A 550 -20.23 -5.27 3.48
C ASP A 550 -19.54 -6.63 3.24
N PRO A 551 -20.27 -7.67 2.82
CA PRO A 551 -19.70 -8.96 2.49
C PRO A 551 -18.89 -8.93 1.19
N ALA A 552 -19.06 -7.89 0.37
CA ALA A 552 -18.26 -7.67 -0.83
C ALA A 552 -16.99 -6.89 -0.55
N ASP A 553 -16.74 -6.45 0.69
CA ASP A 553 -15.46 -5.87 1.09
C ASP A 553 -14.38 -6.97 0.98
N PRO A 554 -13.45 -6.87 0.03
CA PRO A 554 -12.38 -7.85 -0.14
C PRO A 554 -11.36 -7.83 1.00
N GLN A 555 -11.44 -6.84 1.90
CA GLN A 555 -10.66 -6.85 3.11
C GLN A 555 -11.29 -7.86 4.07
N PRO A 556 -10.53 -8.83 4.56
CA PRO A 556 -10.98 -9.70 5.64
C PRO A 556 -10.98 -8.89 6.95
N THR A 557 -11.74 -7.81 6.98
CA THR A 557 -11.96 -7.03 8.18
C THR A 557 -12.94 -7.81 9.03
N TYR A 558 -12.37 -8.58 9.91
CA TYR A 558 -13.07 -9.41 10.85
C TYR A 558 -13.90 -8.61 11.84
N PHE A 559 -13.61 -7.32 11.93
CA PHE A 559 -14.40 -6.32 12.65
C PHE A 559 -13.97 -4.91 12.24
N TYR A 560 -14.90 -3.96 12.39
CA TYR A 560 -14.60 -2.53 12.31
C TYR A 560 -14.54 -1.98 13.73
N VAL A 561 -13.60 -1.08 13.96
CA VAL A 561 -13.56 -0.32 15.19
C VAL A 561 -13.90 1.13 14.86
N LEU A 562 -14.99 1.61 15.43
CA LEU A 562 -15.46 2.98 15.25
C LEU A 562 -15.11 3.80 16.50
N PHE A 563 -14.35 4.87 16.29
CA PHE A 563 -14.21 5.90 17.29
C PHE A 563 -15.43 6.81 17.22
N LYS A 564 -16.19 6.91 18.33
CA LYS A 564 -17.29 7.86 18.45
C LYS A 564 -16.80 9.14 19.13
N PRO A 565 -16.60 10.24 18.38
CA PRO A 565 -16.16 11.50 19.00
C PRO A 565 -17.13 12.04 20.04
N SER A 566 -18.41 11.68 19.95
CA SER A 566 -19.46 12.15 20.87
C SER A 566 -19.35 11.59 22.28
N ASP A 567 -18.85 10.38 22.46
CA ASP A 567 -18.66 9.76 23.78
C ASP A 567 -17.19 9.51 24.12
N GLY A 568 -16.27 9.71 23.18
CA GLY A 568 -14.84 9.57 23.41
C GLY A 568 -14.36 8.13 23.54
N TYR A 569 -15.18 7.12 23.19
CA TYR A 569 -14.85 5.72 23.30
C TYR A 569 -14.74 5.03 21.95
N MET A 570 -13.96 3.97 21.91
CA MET A 570 -13.82 3.11 20.76
C MET A 570 -14.76 1.93 20.87
N ARG A 571 -15.60 1.72 19.85
CA ARG A 571 -16.58 0.62 19.84
C ARG A 571 -16.29 -0.37 18.72
N ALA A 572 -16.48 -1.64 19.03
CA ALA A 572 -16.37 -2.70 18.06
C ALA A 572 -17.64 -2.80 17.21
N LEU A 573 -17.44 -2.97 15.92
CA LEU A 573 -18.46 -3.39 14.96
C LEU A 573 -18.02 -4.73 14.39
N VAL A 574 -18.74 -5.79 14.69
CA VAL A 574 -18.27 -7.15 14.48
C VAL A 574 -19.15 -7.87 13.46
N ARG A 575 -18.53 -8.41 12.44
CA ARG A 575 -19.19 -9.25 11.44
C ARG A 575 -19.76 -10.50 12.09
N PRO A 576 -21.10 -10.75 12.03
CA PRO A 576 -21.68 -12.00 12.51
C PRO A 576 -21.07 -13.20 11.78
N GLY A 577 -20.68 -14.24 12.56
CA GLY A 577 -20.05 -15.43 12.03
C GLY A 577 -18.58 -15.27 11.59
N GLY A 578 -18.01 -14.06 11.65
CA GLY A 578 -16.59 -13.82 11.39
C GLY A 578 -15.70 -14.25 12.56
N PRO A 579 -14.37 -14.27 12.38
CA PRO A 579 -13.42 -14.70 13.41
C PRO A 579 -13.53 -13.92 14.72
N ALA A 580 -13.70 -12.60 14.66
CA ALA A 580 -13.89 -11.78 15.86
C ALA A 580 -15.17 -12.15 16.62
N TYR A 581 -16.26 -12.46 15.89
CA TYR A 581 -17.52 -12.93 16.46
C TYR A 581 -17.36 -14.30 17.14
N VAL A 582 -16.70 -15.24 16.46
CA VAL A 582 -16.41 -16.58 16.99
C VAL A 582 -15.52 -16.50 18.22
N ALA A 583 -14.54 -15.59 18.21
CA ALA A 583 -13.68 -15.31 19.39
C ALA A 583 -14.44 -14.67 20.55
N GLY A 584 -15.67 -14.21 20.32
CA GLY A 584 -16.52 -13.65 21.38
C GLY A 584 -16.61 -12.14 21.42
N LEU A 585 -16.02 -11.39 20.47
CA LEU A 585 -16.23 -9.96 20.35
C LEU A 585 -17.64 -9.69 19.79
N ARG A 586 -18.29 -8.63 20.23
CA ARG A 586 -19.67 -8.28 19.83
C ARG A 586 -19.75 -6.83 19.39
N THR A 587 -20.65 -6.56 18.45
CA THR A 587 -20.96 -5.18 18.06
C THR A 587 -21.46 -4.40 19.28
N GLY A 588 -20.93 -3.18 19.46
CA GLY A 588 -21.22 -2.35 20.62
C GLY A 588 -20.28 -2.55 21.80
N ASP A 589 -19.42 -3.56 21.80
CA ASP A 589 -18.38 -3.70 22.83
C ASP A 589 -17.47 -2.46 22.82
N VAL A 590 -17.24 -1.89 23.99
CA VAL A 590 -16.33 -0.76 24.18
C VAL A 590 -14.94 -1.30 24.38
N ILE A 591 -14.02 -0.92 23.50
CA ILE A 591 -12.64 -1.39 23.55
C ILE A 591 -11.84 -0.52 24.50
N ASP A 592 -11.32 -1.11 25.56
CA ASP A 592 -10.45 -0.44 26.53
C ASP A 592 -8.97 -0.64 26.17
N LYS A 593 -8.56 -1.89 25.95
CA LYS A 593 -7.18 -2.22 25.59
C LYS A 593 -7.12 -3.20 24.44
N ILE A 594 -5.99 -3.15 23.74
CA ILE A 594 -5.62 -4.10 22.71
C ILE A 594 -4.18 -4.51 22.96
N ASP A 595 -3.94 -5.81 23.04
CA ASP A 595 -2.63 -6.37 23.37
C ASP A 595 -2.03 -5.74 24.65
N GLY A 596 -2.88 -5.49 25.65
CA GLY A 596 -2.52 -4.90 26.94
C GLY A 596 -2.25 -3.40 26.94
N ARG A 597 -2.34 -2.71 25.79
CA ARG A 597 -2.18 -1.25 25.68
C ARG A 597 -3.52 -0.57 25.52
N PHE A 598 -3.65 0.61 26.08
CA PHE A 598 -4.87 1.40 25.87
C PHE A 598 -5.00 1.81 24.42
N TRP A 599 -6.22 1.82 23.87
CA TRP A 599 -6.48 2.10 22.48
C TRP A 599 -5.95 3.47 22.01
N TRP A 600 -5.90 4.48 22.87
CA TRP A 600 -5.39 5.82 22.52
C TRP A 600 -3.85 5.88 22.39
N GLU A 601 -3.11 4.86 22.83
CA GLU A 601 -1.66 4.77 22.66
C GLU A 601 -1.24 4.37 21.24
N TYR A 602 -2.19 3.92 20.42
CA TYR A 602 -1.92 3.40 19.07
C TYR A 602 -1.97 4.46 17.96
N GLY A 603 -2.15 5.74 18.23
CA GLY A 603 -2.16 6.81 17.22
C GLY A 603 -3.33 6.68 16.23
N THR A 604 -3.06 6.69 14.93
CA THR A 604 -4.08 6.55 13.86
C THR A 604 -4.60 5.12 13.77
N TYR A 605 -5.40 4.75 14.74
CA TYR A 605 -5.87 3.39 15.00
C TYR A 605 -6.71 2.77 13.87
N GLN A 606 -7.51 3.55 13.19
CA GLN A 606 -8.36 3.09 12.09
C GLN A 606 -7.58 2.45 10.93
N THR A 607 -6.31 2.78 10.78
CA THR A 607 -5.46 2.25 9.71
C THR A 607 -4.77 0.95 10.12
N GLN A 608 -4.49 0.74 11.40
CA GLN A 608 -3.72 -0.42 11.87
C GLN A 608 -4.59 -1.66 12.11
N LEU A 609 -5.84 -1.50 12.55
CA LEU A 609 -6.78 -2.62 12.71
C LEU A 609 -7.52 -3.04 11.44
N ARG A 610 -7.48 -2.21 10.40
CA ARG A 610 -8.00 -2.58 9.07
C ARG A 610 -7.09 -3.56 8.34
N ALA A 611 -5.81 -3.57 8.66
CA ALA A 611 -4.86 -4.56 8.16
C ALA A 611 -4.72 -5.66 9.20
N TYR A 612 -5.55 -6.70 9.10
CA TYR A 612 -5.26 -7.94 9.82
C TYR A 612 -3.93 -8.48 9.29
N ASP A 613 -2.93 -8.47 10.15
CA ASP A 613 -1.56 -8.85 9.82
C ASP A 613 -1.28 -10.35 10.03
N GLY A 614 -2.32 -11.14 10.36
CA GLY A 614 -2.20 -12.55 10.68
C GLY A 614 -1.72 -12.84 12.11
N THR A 615 -1.53 -11.79 12.92
CA THR A 615 -1.14 -11.99 14.32
C THR A 615 -2.37 -12.10 15.23
N PRO A 616 -2.33 -12.95 16.28
CA PRO A 616 -3.39 -13.00 17.30
C PRO A 616 -3.42 -11.67 18.07
N HIS A 617 -4.61 -11.08 18.22
CA HIS A 617 -4.82 -9.88 19.03
C HIS A 617 -5.72 -10.18 20.24
N ALA A 618 -5.38 -9.59 21.38
CA ALA A 618 -6.18 -9.68 22.60
C ALA A 618 -6.89 -8.36 22.86
N PHE A 619 -8.20 -8.40 23.12
CA PHE A 619 -9.03 -7.23 23.39
C PHE A 619 -9.57 -7.29 24.81
N ASP A 620 -9.31 -6.26 25.60
CA ASP A 620 -10.02 -5.99 26.83
C ASP A 620 -11.19 -5.06 26.51
N VAL A 621 -12.40 -5.52 26.73
CA VAL A 621 -13.62 -4.80 26.34
C VAL A 621 -14.62 -4.72 27.50
N GLU A 622 -15.42 -3.66 27.48
CA GLU A 622 -16.62 -3.55 28.31
C GLU A 622 -17.83 -3.89 27.44
N ARG A 623 -18.68 -4.81 27.91
CA ARG A 623 -19.80 -5.35 27.13
C ARG A 623 -20.91 -4.33 26.92
N GLY A 624 -21.17 -4.00 25.65
CA GLY A 624 -22.32 -3.25 25.19
C GLY A 624 -22.38 -1.78 25.59
N ARG A 625 -21.71 -1.36 26.66
CA ARG A 625 -21.72 0.02 27.17
C ARG A 625 -20.50 0.31 28.02
N VAL A 626 -20.18 1.58 28.17
CA VAL A 626 -19.18 2.06 29.14
C VAL A 626 -19.61 1.67 30.56
N GLY A 627 -18.70 1.10 31.34
CA GLY A 627 -19.00 0.56 32.67
C GLY A 627 -19.77 -0.76 32.64
N GLY A 628 -19.87 -1.41 31.50
CA GLY A 628 -20.43 -2.76 31.36
C GLY A 628 -19.49 -3.83 31.91
N PRO A 629 -19.92 -5.10 31.94
CA PRO A 629 -19.08 -6.22 32.41
C PRO A 629 -17.81 -6.32 31.55
N SER A 630 -16.65 -6.32 32.21
CA SER A 630 -15.38 -6.50 31.50
C SER A 630 -15.24 -7.93 30.94
N ALA A 631 -14.71 -8.05 29.74
CA ALA A 631 -14.39 -9.31 29.09
C ALA A 631 -13.04 -9.22 28.37
N HIS A 632 -12.32 -10.34 28.39
CA HIS A 632 -11.10 -10.51 27.62
C HIS A 632 -11.42 -11.38 26.41
N VAL A 633 -11.14 -10.89 25.20
CA VAL A 633 -11.44 -11.59 23.95
C VAL A 633 -10.14 -11.78 23.19
N GLN A 634 -9.77 -13.02 22.97
CA GLN A 634 -8.59 -13.36 22.18
C GLN A 634 -9.01 -13.74 20.77
N LEU A 635 -8.59 -12.96 19.79
CA LEU A 635 -8.63 -13.36 18.39
C LEU A 635 -7.52 -14.37 18.17
N ALA A 636 -7.87 -15.64 18.09
CA ALA A 636 -6.97 -16.68 17.63
C ALA A 636 -6.81 -16.60 16.10
N GLU A 637 -5.83 -17.31 15.56
CA GLU A 637 -5.38 -17.33 14.18
C GLU A 637 -6.43 -17.10 13.08
N PRO A 638 -6.04 -16.53 11.92
CA PRO A 638 -6.91 -16.38 10.78
C PRO A 638 -7.46 -17.74 10.36
N PHE A 639 -8.74 -17.81 10.10
CA PHE A 639 -9.30 -18.94 9.38
C PHE A 639 -8.58 -19.08 8.04
N ALA A 640 -7.81 -20.15 7.89
CA ALA A 640 -7.41 -20.65 6.61
C ALA A 640 -8.69 -21.14 5.90
N GLY A 641 -9.22 -20.34 5.00
CA GLY A 641 -10.38 -20.67 4.19
C GLY A 641 -10.19 -20.11 2.80
#